data_8f344275d2345206ae5c86e41f125246
#
_entry.id   8f344275d2345206ae5c86e41f125246
#
_cell.length_a   1.000
_cell.length_b   1.000
_cell.length_c   1.000
_cell.angle_alpha   90.00
_cell.angle_beta   90.00
_cell.angle_gamma   90.00
#
_symmetry.space_group_name_H-M   'P 1'
#
loop_
_entity.id
_entity.type
_entity.pdbx_description
1 polymer ?
#
loop_
_entity_poly.entity_id
_entity_poly.type
_entity_poly.pdbx_seq_one_letter_code
_entity_poly.pdbx_strand_id
1 'polypeptide(L)'
;MRNRLAGTLLLLFVFLCTSWAQTSGLRKMIDLSGTWSFALDPHGKGEQEKLWNMDFAETVTLPGTTDSNRKGIENTNKSETTYLSRYYKYEGAAWYSRNIEIPADWKEKHIVLFLERTRPTTVWIDGREVGKCNYLSTPQEFNLTHFLAPGSHKLTIRVDNGKSIPGQIRSSSHACTESTQTNWNGIIGRMELQAMNPLFIESIQAFPQVEDRSAKVKITLSNSSGIGGKKLQLSASAFNTAKKHKARSAEYNLKEGSKEYEFTYQLGDNAVLWSDLQPALYQLKAEINGIDEKTVRFGLRDFKTEETHFTINGAKTFLRGKHDACVFPLTGHTAMDLEQWRRYFRICKEYGLNHCRFHSWCPPAACFEAADLEGIYLQPELPIWGGFKKESAELMDFLMKDGENIMREYSNHASFVLFALGNELGGDIDVMKEFVDCFRSIEPRHLYTYGSNIFLGSRGHIPGEDFLVTCRVGSGEGYSTHARASFSFADAEEGGYLNNTYPNSVMNFDEALEKSPVPVIGHETGQFQTYPNYEEMKKYTGVLAPWNFEVFRDRLEKAGMLEQADDFFKASGAWSVELYRADIEMNLRSKRMAGFQLLDLQDYPGQGSAYVGILDAFMDSKGLVEPKKWREFCSEVVPLLTTAKFCWTGGESFAGTVEIANYGETSLNEKSISWELKNGKKSLGKGKMAIPSGLGLLTAGTIRLTLPDVEQAYKAELLLKVSGTSYQNSYPLWIYPAKKQLKAGNVVVARQLTDDVLNALKQGGKVLLMPLEEDCKEVTVGGLFQTDYWNYRMFKSICDRIKKPASPGTLGILTNPEHPVFDDFPTEYHTNWQWYPIIKHSYPLILDGMPKEYRPIVQVIDNVERNHKLGLLMELNVEGSKLLLC
;
A
#
# COMPACT_ATOMS: atom_id res chain seq x y z
N MET A 1 30.80 -46.57 -22.13
CA MET A 1 30.61 -47.59 -21.07
C MET A 1 30.29 -46.92 -19.76
N ARG A 2 29.17 -47.38 -19.16
CA ARG A 2 28.66 -47.16 -17.81
C ARG A 2 27.97 -45.83 -17.47
N ASN A 3 26.63 -45.93 -17.61
CA ASN A 3 25.61 -45.19 -16.92
C ASN A 3 25.81 -45.17 -15.41
N ARG A 4 25.51 -44.00 -14.78
CA ARG A 4 24.94 -43.98 -13.44
C ARG A 4 23.80 -42.95 -13.45
N LEU A 5 22.58 -43.46 -13.45
CA LEU A 5 21.39 -42.77 -13.00
C LEU A 5 21.56 -42.50 -11.48
N ALA A 6 21.42 -41.25 -11.09
CA ALA A 6 21.15 -40.89 -9.70
C ALA A 6 19.71 -40.39 -9.65
N GLY A 7 18.81 -41.24 -9.16
CA GLY A 7 17.43 -40.85 -8.86
C GLY A 7 17.40 -39.97 -7.61
N THR A 8 16.95 -38.74 -7.77
CA THR A 8 16.67 -37.84 -6.65
C THR A 8 15.23 -38.10 -6.18
N LEU A 9 15.12 -38.77 -5.04
CA LEU A 9 13.88 -38.96 -4.30
C LEU A 9 13.46 -37.59 -3.74
N LEU A 10 12.41 -37.00 -4.29
CA LEU A 10 11.77 -35.81 -3.75
C LEU A 10 10.86 -36.24 -2.59
N LEU A 11 11.38 -36.15 -1.36
CA LEU A 11 10.57 -36.26 -0.15
C LEU A 11 9.72 -35.01 -0.01
N LEU A 12 8.44 -35.12 -0.36
CA LEU A 12 7.42 -34.14 0.03
C LEU A 12 7.26 -34.21 1.55
N PHE A 13 7.92 -33.28 2.28
CA PHE A 13 7.55 -32.96 3.64
C PHE A 13 6.30 -32.07 3.58
N VAL A 14 5.13 -32.66 3.70
CA VAL A 14 3.92 -31.94 4.06
C VAL A 14 4.07 -31.51 5.51
N PHE A 15 4.57 -30.29 5.74
CA PHE A 15 4.44 -29.63 7.02
C PHE A 15 2.97 -29.22 7.16
N LEU A 16 2.20 -30.04 7.88
CA LEU A 16 0.96 -29.63 8.50
C LEU A 16 1.31 -28.56 9.55
N CYS A 17 1.36 -27.30 9.15
CA CYS A 17 1.30 -26.20 10.09
C CYS A 17 -0.12 -26.11 10.65
N THR A 18 -0.38 -26.86 11.70
CA THR A 18 -1.55 -26.62 12.52
C THR A 18 -1.36 -25.27 13.21
N SER A 19 -2.16 -24.30 12.85
CA SER A 19 -2.36 -23.08 13.61
C SER A 19 -2.74 -23.50 15.05
N TRP A 20 -1.89 -23.20 16.00
CA TRP A 20 -2.09 -23.50 17.40
C TRP A 20 -3.12 -22.53 18.02
N ALA A 21 -4.39 -22.66 17.68
CA ALA A 21 -5.41 -22.49 18.68
C ALA A 21 -5.46 -23.81 19.45
N GLN A 22 -4.77 -23.89 20.58
CA GLN A 22 -4.92 -25.00 21.52
C GLN A 22 -6.37 -24.92 22.01
N THR A 23 -7.28 -25.64 21.33
CA THR A 23 -8.63 -25.86 21.85
C THR A 23 -8.45 -26.63 23.15
N SER A 24 -8.77 -25.99 24.28
CA SER A 24 -8.93 -26.68 25.53
C SER A 24 -9.96 -27.78 25.29
N GLY A 25 -9.86 -28.91 25.96
CA GLY A 25 -10.86 -29.97 25.84
C GLY A 25 -12.29 -29.52 26.22
N LEU A 26 -12.45 -28.26 26.65
CA LEU A 26 -13.70 -27.61 27.05
C LEU A 26 -14.45 -26.98 25.86
N ARG A 27 -13.73 -26.53 24.82
CA ARG A 27 -14.30 -26.06 23.56
C ARG A 27 -14.03 -27.07 22.46
N LYS A 28 -15.05 -27.53 21.77
CA LYS A 28 -14.97 -28.53 20.71
C LYS A 28 -15.26 -27.87 19.36
N MET A 29 -14.71 -28.44 18.31
CA MET A 29 -14.81 -27.91 16.96
C MET A 29 -14.99 -29.04 15.94
N ILE A 30 -15.76 -28.78 14.90
CA ILE A 30 -15.85 -29.60 13.68
C ILE A 30 -15.49 -28.70 12.51
N ASP A 31 -14.42 -29.05 11.81
CA ASP A 31 -14.04 -28.40 10.56
C ASP A 31 -15.05 -28.76 9.46
N LEU A 32 -15.54 -27.72 8.77
CA LEU A 32 -16.49 -27.85 7.67
C LEU A 32 -15.83 -27.72 6.29
N SER A 33 -14.51 -27.68 6.21
CA SER A 33 -13.76 -27.66 4.95
C SER A 33 -14.01 -28.93 4.11
N GLY A 34 -13.80 -28.84 2.80
CA GLY A 34 -13.92 -29.95 1.87
C GLY A 34 -15.03 -29.77 0.83
N THR A 35 -15.61 -30.87 0.37
CA THR A 35 -16.61 -30.88 -0.73
C THR A 35 -18.01 -30.51 -0.21
N TRP A 36 -18.65 -29.59 -0.92
CA TRP A 36 -20.02 -29.15 -0.70
C TRP A 36 -20.84 -29.32 -1.98
N SER A 37 -22.10 -29.70 -1.86
CA SER A 37 -23.08 -29.61 -2.95
C SER A 37 -23.38 -28.14 -3.26
N PHE A 38 -23.57 -27.80 -4.52
CA PHE A 38 -23.56 -26.42 -4.98
C PHE A 38 -24.59 -26.15 -6.08
N ALA A 39 -25.18 -24.93 -6.05
CA ALA A 39 -26.02 -24.43 -7.13
C ALA A 39 -25.88 -22.90 -7.25
N LEU A 40 -25.83 -22.38 -8.48
CA LEU A 40 -25.96 -20.95 -8.77
C LEU A 40 -27.45 -20.57 -8.85
N ASP A 41 -27.79 -19.35 -8.42
CA ASP A 41 -29.13 -18.77 -8.51
C ASP A 41 -29.06 -17.41 -9.24
N PRO A 42 -28.79 -17.41 -10.56
CA PRO A 42 -28.59 -16.19 -11.32
C PRO A 42 -29.85 -15.33 -11.45
N HIS A 43 -31.02 -15.91 -11.19
CA HIS A 43 -32.32 -15.22 -11.28
C HIS A 43 -32.86 -14.78 -9.93
N GLY A 44 -32.20 -15.15 -8.81
CA GLY A 44 -32.62 -14.82 -7.46
C GLY A 44 -33.95 -15.45 -7.05
N LYS A 45 -34.29 -16.63 -7.60
CA LYS A 45 -35.53 -17.35 -7.33
C LYS A 45 -35.39 -18.44 -6.29
N GLY A 46 -34.21 -18.75 -5.86
CA GLY A 46 -33.88 -19.86 -4.98
C GLY A 46 -34.65 -19.87 -3.67
N GLU A 47 -34.96 -18.70 -3.08
CA GLU A 47 -35.80 -18.59 -1.88
C GLU A 47 -37.26 -18.94 -2.21
N GLN A 48 -37.79 -18.50 -3.35
CA GLN A 48 -39.16 -18.83 -3.79
C GLN A 48 -39.31 -20.33 -4.09
N GLU A 49 -38.32 -20.92 -4.71
CA GLU A 49 -38.21 -22.32 -5.11
C GLU A 49 -37.78 -23.23 -3.93
N LYS A 50 -37.46 -22.65 -2.76
CA LYS A 50 -37.03 -23.34 -1.55
C LYS A 50 -35.83 -24.26 -1.77
N LEU A 51 -34.79 -23.72 -2.44
CA LEU A 51 -33.58 -24.49 -2.74
C LEU A 51 -32.93 -25.11 -1.51
N TRP A 52 -33.15 -24.58 -0.31
CA TRP A 52 -32.66 -25.16 0.93
C TRP A 52 -33.18 -26.58 1.20
N ASN A 53 -34.29 -27.01 0.57
CA ASN A 53 -34.85 -28.36 0.66
C ASN A 53 -34.35 -29.29 -0.48
N MET A 54 -33.65 -28.74 -1.49
CA MET A 54 -33.26 -29.49 -2.67
C MET A 54 -31.84 -30.04 -2.54
N ASP A 55 -31.53 -31.10 -3.27
CA ASP A 55 -30.17 -31.59 -3.43
C ASP A 55 -29.59 -30.98 -4.69
N PHE A 56 -28.32 -30.57 -4.61
CA PHE A 56 -27.62 -29.95 -5.72
C PHE A 56 -26.75 -30.98 -6.43
N ALA A 57 -26.75 -30.95 -7.76
CA ALA A 57 -26.00 -31.89 -8.59
C ALA A 57 -24.54 -31.53 -8.72
N GLU A 58 -24.20 -30.22 -8.63
CA GLU A 58 -22.83 -29.76 -8.73
C GLU A 58 -22.13 -29.75 -7.36
N THR A 59 -20.82 -29.72 -7.39
CA THR A 59 -19.99 -29.63 -6.19
C THR A 59 -18.94 -28.56 -6.30
N VAL A 60 -18.51 -28.03 -5.16
CA VAL A 60 -17.39 -27.10 -4.98
C VAL A 60 -16.56 -27.49 -3.78
N THR A 61 -15.33 -26.98 -3.71
CA THR A 61 -14.49 -27.08 -2.52
C THR A 61 -14.59 -25.77 -1.73
N LEU A 62 -14.90 -25.88 -0.43
CA LEU A 62 -14.82 -24.79 0.54
C LEU A 62 -13.80 -25.12 1.63
N PRO A 63 -13.10 -24.14 2.21
CA PRO A 63 -13.12 -22.72 1.86
C PRO A 63 -12.69 -22.48 0.42
N GLY A 64 -13.34 -21.50 -0.24
CA GLY A 64 -13.08 -21.13 -1.62
C GLY A 64 -14.17 -20.22 -2.19
N THR A 65 -13.95 -19.82 -3.42
CA THR A 65 -14.85 -18.92 -4.16
C THR A 65 -15.43 -19.61 -5.40
N THR A 66 -16.46 -19.03 -6.00
CA THR A 66 -16.94 -19.43 -7.34
C THR A 66 -15.78 -19.42 -8.35
N ASP A 67 -14.90 -18.43 -8.29
CA ASP A 67 -13.75 -18.29 -9.18
C ASP A 67 -12.77 -19.45 -9.05
N SER A 68 -12.34 -19.75 -7.82
CA SER A 68 -11.40 -20.84 -7.55
C SER A 68 -11.97 -22.21 -7.93
N ASN A 69 -13.30 -22.34 -7.93
CA ASN A 69 -14.03 -23.55 -8.33
C ASN A 69 -14.45 -23.51 -9.81
N ARG A 70 -14.07 -22.49 -10.57
CA ARG A 70 -14.43 -22.30 -11.99
C ARG A 70 -15.95 -22.36 -12.24
N LYS A 71 -16.72 -21.69 -11.37
CA LYS A 71 -18.16 -21.57 -11.45
C LYS A 71 -18.57 -20.16 -11.89
N GLY A 72 -19.64 -20.08 -12.69
CA GLY A 72 -20.14 -18.83 -13.26
C GLY A 72 -20.02 -18.81 -14.78
N ILE A 73 -19.95 -17.60 -15.36
CA ILE A 73 -19.86 -17.39 -16.80
C ILE A 73 -18.38 -17.20 -17.15
N GLU A 74 -17.89 -17.97 -18.13
CA GLU A 74 -16.54 -17.80 -18.65
C GLU A 74 -16.39 -16.41 -19.28
N ASN A 75 -15.38 -15.67 -18.86
CA ASN A 75 -15.11 -14.34 -19.36
C ASN A 75 -14.32 -14.40 -20.66
N THR A 76 -14.92 -13.95 -21.74
CA THR A 76 -14.31 -13.93 -23.08
C THR A 76 -13.79 -12.55 -23.50
N ASN A 77 -14.01 -11.49 -22.68
CA ASN A 77 -13.55 -10.14 -22.98
C ASN A 77 -12.07 -9.98 -22.62
N LYS A 78 -11.19 -10.25 -23.57
CA LYS A 78 -9.73 -10.09 -23.41
C LYS A 78 -9.22 -8.68 -23.71
N SER A 79 -10.11 -7.73 -24.02
CA SER A 79 -9.74 -6.34 -24.33
C SER A 79 -9.84 -5.37 -23.15
N GLU A 80 -10.17 -5.87 -21.96
CA GLU A 80 -10.28 -5.07 -20.75
C GLU A 80 -8.91 -4.61 -20.28
N THR A 81 -8.74 -3.31 -20.09
CA THR A 81 -7.48 -2.68 -19.63
C THR A 81 -7.63 -1.83 -18.38
N THR A 82 -8.85 -1.66 -17.89
CA THR A 82 -9.11 -0.80 -16.73
C THR A 82 -9.06 -1.53 -15.38
N TYR A 83 -9.04 -2.87 -15.41
CA TYR A 83 -8.90 -3.73 -14.25
C TYR A 83 -8.42 -5.13 -14.64
N LEU A 84 -7.94 -5.90 -13.66
CA LEU A 84 -7.63 -7.32 -13.84
C LEU A 84 -8.92 -8.13 -14.06
N SER A 85 -8.90 -9.02 -15.05
CA SER A 85 -10.06 -9.80 -15.41
C SER A 85 -10.08 -11.16 -14.72
N ARG A 86 -11.24 -11.58 -14.20
CA ARG A 86 -11.48 -12.95 -13.75
C ARG A 86 -11.70 -13.89 -14.96
N TYR A 87 -11.21 -15.11 -14.87
CA TYR A 87 -11.54 -16.14 -15.88
C TYR A 87 -13.02 -16.53 -15.85
N TYR A 88 -13.63 -16.58 -14.66
CA TYR A 88 -15.05 -16.86 -14.47
C TYR A 88 -15.69 -15.73 -13.66
N LYS A 89 -16.86 -15.27 -14.10
CA LYS A 89 -17.61 -14.19 -13.42
C LYS A 89 -18.94 -14.70 -12.93
N TYR A 90 -19.25 -14.35 -11.68
CA TYR A 90 -20.57 -14.58 -11.12
C TYR A 90 -20.96 -13.45 -10.17
N GLU A 91 -22.17 -12.92 -10.33
CA GLU A 91 -22.80 -11.98 -9.41
C GLU A 91 -24.21 -12.44 -9.13
N GLY A 92 -24.57 -12.64 -7.85
CA GLY A 92 -25.85 -13.11 -7.38
C GLY A 92 -25.74 -14.10 -6.24
N ALA A 93 -26.84 -14.78 -5.94
CA ALA A 93 -26.88 -15.77 -4.89
C ALA A 93 -26.30 -17.12 -5.35
N ALA A 94 -25.47 -17.72 -4.49
CA ALA A 94 -24.97 -19.09 -4.64
C ALA A 94 -25.38 -19.91 -3.40
N TRP A 95 -25.71 -21.15 -3.63
CA TRP A 95 -26.23 -22.06 -2.60
C TRP A 95 -25.24 -23.20 -2.38
N TYR A 96 -24.95 -23.46 -1.11
CA TYR A 96 -24.01 -24.47 -0.64
C TYR A 96 -24.75 -25.38 0.35
N SER A 97 -24.65 -26.70 0.18
CA SER A 97 -25.31 -27.66 1.06
C SER A 97 -24.41 -28.82 1.44
N ARG A 98 -24.52 -29.29 2.68
CA ARG A 98 -23.77 -30.42 3.21
C ARG A 98 -24.49 -31.08 4.36
N ASN A 99 -24.42 -32.41 4.45
CA ASN A 99 -24.84 -33.14 5.65
C ASN A 99 -23.72 -33.05 6.69
N ILE A 100 -24.06 -32.72 7.92
CA ILE A 100 -23.19 -32.60 9.08
C ILE A 100 -23.61 -33.58 10.15
N GLU A 101 -22.64 -34.16 10.87
CA GLU A 101 -22.89 -35.09 11.95
C GLU A 101 -22.58 -34.41 13.28
N ILE A 102 -23.59 -34.35 14.18
CA ILE A 102 -23.47 -33.75 15.51
C ILE A 102 -23.21 -34.87 16.53
N PRO A 103 -22.06 -34.85 17.22
CA PRO A 103 -21.71 -35.87 18.22
C PRO A 103 -22.68 -35.92 19.41
N ALA A 104 -22.85 -37.11 20.01
CA ALA A 104 -23.74 -37.31 21.15
C ALA A 104 -23.36 -36.45 22.38
N ASP A 105 -22.08 -36.15 22.55
CA ASP A 105 -21.55 -35.34 23.65
C ASP A 105 -21.66 -33.82 23.42
N TRP A 106 -22.27 -33.40 22.30
CA TRP A 106 -22.67 -32.02 22.06
C TRP A 106 -24.08 -31.70 22.54
N LYS A 107 -24.78 -32.70 23.02
CA LYS A 107 -26.06 -32.48 23.68
C LYS A 107 -25.92 -31.45 24.80
N GLU A 108 -26.83 -30.48 24.84
CA GLU A 108 -26.82 -29.39 25.82
C GLU A 108 -25.65 -28.38 25.69
N LYS A 109 -24.85 -28.47 24.63
CA LYS A 109 -23.84 -27.47 24.34
C LYS A 109 -24.46 -26.25 23.63
N HIS A 110 -23.80 -25.10 23.78
CA HIS A 110 -24.00 -23.95 22.92
C HIS A 110 -23.25 -24.20 21.60
N ILE A 111 -23.95 -24.23 20.48
CA ILE A 111 -23.38 -24.56 19.17
C ILE A 111 -23.46 -23.34 18.26
N VAL A 112 -22.33 -22.96 17.66
CA VAL A 112 -22.21 -21.83 16.74
C VAL A 112 -21.61 -22.30 15.41
N LEU A 113 -22.22 -21.89 14.29
CA LEU A 113 -21.56 -21.91 12.99
C LEU A 113 -20.72 -20.64 12.86
N PHE A 114 -19.44 -20.82 12.66
CA PHE A 114 -18.46 -19.76 12.44
C PHE A 114 -17.99 -19.75 10.99
N LEU A 115 -18.16 -18.62 10.31
CA LEU A 115 -17.68 -18.36 8.93
C LEU A 115 -16.75 -17.15 8.99
N GLU A 116 -15.45 -17.39 8.79
CA GLU A 116 -14.43 -16.34 9.05
C GLU A 116 -14.56 -15.13 8.12
N ARG A 117 -14.80 -15.37 6.82
CA ARG A 117 -15.06 -14.30 5.86
C ARG A 117 -15.97 -14.79 4.73
N THR A 118 -17.00 -14.03 4.47
CA THR A 118 -17.95 -14.32 3.39
C THR A 118 -18.68 -13.04 2.94
N ARG A 119 -19.69 -13.17 2.08
CA ARG A 119 -20.62 -12.11 1.67
C ARG A 119 -21.91 -12.23 2.47
N PRO A 120 -22.92 -11.37 2.29
CA PRO A 120 -24.22 -11.54 2.94
C PRO A 120 -24.73 -12.97 2.82
N THR A 121 -25.08 -13.57 3.98
CA THR A 121 -25.34 -15.00 4.14
C THR A 121 -26.72 -15.23 4.76
N THR A 122 -27.40 -16.28 4.33
CA THR A 122 -28.57 -16.84 5.02
C THR A 122 -28.30 -18.32 5.28
N VAL A 123 -28.65 -18.80 6.46
CA VAL A 123 -28.37 -20.19 6.91
C VAL A 123 -29.66 -20.93 7.24
N TRP A 124 -29.73 -22.21 6.83
CA TRP A 124 -30.81 -23.13 7.16
C TRP A 124 -30.26 -24.44 7.75
N ILE A 125 -30.97 -25.00 8.72
CA ILE A 125 -30.78 -26.37 9.24
C ILE A 125 -32.07 -27.14 9.00
N ASP A 126 -32.00 -28.29 8.30
CA ASP A 126 -33.13 -29.16 7.98
C ASP A 126 -34.33 -28.39 7.38
N GLY A 127 -34.02 -27.41 6.53
CA GLY A 127 -35.05 -26.56 5.89
C GLY A 127 -35.62 -25.42 6.76
N ARG A 128 -35.20 -25.27 8.02
CA ARG A 128 -35.61 -24.19 8.92
C ARG A 128 -34.56 -23.06 8.86
N GLU A 129 -34.98 -21.83 8.57
CA GLU A 129 -34.10 -20.66 8.59
C GLU A 129 -33.59 -20.40 10.01
N VAL A 130 -32.26 -20.32 10.12
CA VAL A 130 -31.55 -19.94 11.36
C VAL A 130 -31.45 -18.42 11.47
N GLY A 131 -31.05 -17.76 10.39
CA GLY A 131 -30.87 -16.31 10.35
C GLY A 131 -30.10 -15.82 9.15
N LYS A 132 -29.90 -14.47 9.13
CA LYS A 132 -29.18 -13.73 8.08
C LYS A 132 -28.10 -12.89 8.70
N CYS A 133 -27.00 -12.73 7.97
CA CYS A 133 -25.91 -11.85 8.35
C CYS A 133 -25.35 -11.17 7.11
N ASN A 134 -25.00 -9.88 7.20
CA ASN A 134 -24.48 -9.10 6.08
C ASN A 134 -23.11 -8.47 6.36
N TYR A 135 -22.39 -8.87 7.42
CA TYR A 135 -21.06 -8.35 7.73
C TYR A 135 -20.06 -8.73 6.63
N LEU A 136 -19.26 -7.76 6.20
CA LEU A 136 -18.23 -7.97 5.18
C LEU A 136 -16.83 -8.05 5.78
N SER A 137 -16.61 -7.38 6.90
CA SER A 137 -15.28 -7.12 7.45
C SER A 137 -14.90 -8.04 8.61
N THR A 138 -15.89 -8.72 9.21
CA THR A 138 -15.70 -9.57 10.38
C THR A 138 -16.32 -10.95 10.17
N PRO A 139 -16.00 -11.95 11.00
CA PRO A 139 -16.65 -13.25 10.97
C PRO A 139 -18.17 -13.13 11.11
N GLN A 140 -18.87 -14.07 10.49
CA GLN A 140 -20.31 -14.26 10.67
C GLN A 140 -20.55 -15.47 11.55
N GLU A 141 -21.30 -15.27 12.64
CA GLU A 141 -21.62 -16.31 13.62
C GLU A 141 -23.13 -16.54 13.68
N PHE A 142 -23.52 -17.82 13.64
CA PHE A 142 -24.93 -18.23 13.72
C PHE A 142 -25.13 -19.20 14.87
N ASN A 143 -26.01 -18.85 15.80
CA ASN A 143 -26.38 -19.70 16.94
C ASN A 143 -27.28 -20.84 16.49
N LEU A 144 -26.75 -22.05 16.48
CA LEU A 144 -27.41 -23.28 16.06
C LEU A 144 -27.98 -24.11 17.25
N THR A 145 -27.85 -23.66 18.49
CA THR A 145 -28.16 -24.42 19.72
C THR A 145 -29.56 -25.04 19.71
N HIS A 146 -30.55 -24.32 19.20
CA HIS A 146 -31.94 -24.80 19.18
C HIS A 146 -32.34 -25.47 17.87
N PHE A 147 -31.43 -25.58 16.93
CA PHE A 147 -31.66 -26.21 15.62
C PHE A 147 -31.01 -27.59 15.48
N LEU A 148 -30.01 -27.89 16.30
CA LEU A 148 -29.22 -29.10 16.20
C LEU A 148 -29.44 -30.00 17.43
N ALA A 149 -29.58 -31.28 17.16
CA ALA A 149 -29.51 -32.37 18.13
C ALA A 149 -28.41 -33.33 17.71
N PRO A 150 -27.94 -34.25 18.58
CA PRO A 150 -27.04 -35.31 18.13
C PRO A 150 -27.60 -36.10 16.96
N GLY A 151 -26.80 -36.32 15.90
CA GLY A 151 -27.20 -37.03 14.68
C GLY A 151 -26.91 -36.25 13.43
N SER A 152 -27.48 -36.68 12.30
CA SER A 152 -27.25 -36.11 10.98
C SER A 152 -28.21 -34.96 10.69
N HIS A 153 -27.69 -33.86 10.18
CA HIS A 153 -28.49 -32.68 9.83
C HIS A 153 -28.00 -32.12 8.47
N LYS A 154 -28.95 -31.55 7.70
CA LYS A 154 -28.63 -30.84 6.46
C LYS A 154 -28.38 -29.36 6.77
N LEU A 155 -27.15 -28.92 6.59
CA LEU A 155 -26.78 -27.49 6.61
C LEU A 155 -26.83 -26.93 5.19
N THR A 156 -27.58 -25.84 4.99
CA THR A 156 -27.65 -25.11 3.74
C THR A 156 -27.29 -23.64 3.97
N ILE A 157 -26.41 -23.10 3.15
CA ILE A 157 -25.92 -21.73 3.22
C ILE A 157 -26.14 -21.06 1.85
N ARG A 158 -26.80 -19.91 1.86
CA ARG A 158 -26.91 -19.01 0.69
C ARG A 158 -25.94 -17.86 0.88
N VAL A 159 -25.11 -17.58 -0.11
CA VAL A 159 -24.17 -16.45 -0.11
C VAL A 159 -24.48 -15.56 -1.31
N ASP A 160 -24.58 -14.23 -1.11
CA ASP A 160 -24.97 -13.29 -2.17
C ASP A 160 -23.96 -12.15 -2.28
N ASN A 161 -23.20 -12.12 -3.38
CA ASN A 161 -22.30 -11.01 -3.70
C ASN A 161 -22.95 -9.93 -4.59
N GLY A 162 -24.26 -10.03 -4.80
CA GLY A 162 -25.04 -9.12 -5.63
C GLY A 162 -25.86 -8.10 -4.82
N LYS A 163 -27.15 -8.15 -4.96
CA LYS A 163 -28.10 -7.15 -4.45
C LYS A 163 -28.12 -7.00 -2.93
N SER A 164 -27.67 -8.02 -2.20
CA SER A 164 -27.62 -7.98 -0.72
C SER A 164 -26.51 -7.07 -0.19
N ILE A 165 -25.60 -6.59 -1.05
CA ILE A 165 -24.57 -5.60 -0.70
C ILE A 165 -25.00 -4.24 -1.25
N PRO A 166 -24.94 -3.14 -0.47
CA PRO A 166 -25.27 -1.80 -0.97
C PRO A 166 -24.49 -1.46 -2.24
N GLY A 167 -25.18 -0.87 -3.23
CA GLY A 167 -24.63 -0.63 -4.57
C GLY A 167 -23.35 0.20 -4.58
N GLN A 168 -23.26 1.22 -3.71
CA GLN A 168 -22.07 2.05 -3.60
C GLN A 168 -20.84 1.23 -3.11
N ILE A 169 -21.02 0.31 -2.15
CA ILE A 169 -19.93 -0.57 -1.70
C ILE A 169 -19.46 -1.46 -2.86
N ARG A 170 -20.38 -2.07 -3.60
CA ARG A 170 -20.05 -2.93 -4.75
C ARG A 170 -19.32 -2.21 -5.87
N SER A 171 -19.61 -0.93 -6.05
CA SER A 171 -19.02 -0.13 -7.13
C SER A 171 -17.70 0.54 -6.78
N SER A 172 -17.37 0.69 -5.51
CA SER A 172 -16.22 1.50 -5.08
C SER A 172 -15.29 0.84 -4.05
N SER A 173 -15.79 0.01 -3.14
CA SER A 173 -14.94 -0.61 -2.11
C SER A 173 -13.97 -1.64 -2.70
N HIS A 174 -12.70 -1.55 -2.36
CA HIS A 174 -11.69 -2.53 -2.77
C HIS A 174 -11.97 -3.96 -2.28
N ALA A 175 -12.80 -4.12 -1.26
CA ALA A 175 -13.24 -5.44 -0.81
C ALA A 175 -14.25 -6.12 -1.74
N CYS A 176 -14.93 -5.36 -2.60
CA CYS A 176 -16.08 -5.86 -3.36
C CYS A 176 -16.08 -5.51 -4.85
N THR A 177 -15.34 -4.47 -5.28
CA THR A 177 -15.46 -3.97 -6.65
C THR A 177 -14.65 -4.76 -7.66
N GLU A 178 -15.21 -5.00 -8.85
CA GLU A 178 -14.49 -5.57 -10.00
C GLU A 178 -13.39 -4.64 -10.52
N SER A 179 -13.49 -3.35 -10.24
CA SER A 179 -12.52 -2.37 -10.78
C SER A 179 -11.16 -2.39 -10.09
N THR A 180 -10.97 -3.18 -9.04
CA THR A 180 -9.68 -3.36 -8.38
C THR A 180 -9.26 -4.82 -8.27
N GLN A 181 -10.10 -5.65 -7.68
CA GLN A 181 -9.80 -7.07 -7.48
C GLN A 181 -10.87 -7.96 -8.09
N THR A 182 -11.80 -8.39 -7.27
CA THR A 182 -12.96 -9.17 -7.68
C THR A 182 -14.14 -8.96 -6.74
N ASN A 183 -15.34 -9.05 -7.27
CA ASN A 183 -16.55 -9.27 -6.48
C ASN A 183 -16.81 -10.78 -6.33
N TRP A 184 -15.95 -11.48 -5.58
CA TRP A 184 -16.04 -12.91 -5.39
C TRP A 184 -17.28 -13.35 -4.59
N ASN A 185 -17.75 -14.58 -4.83
CA ASN A 185 -18.79 -15.25 -4.03
C ASN A 185 -18.20 -16.53 -3.42
N GLY A 186 -18.51 -16.83 -2.16
CA GLY A 186 -18.00 -18.01 -1.48
C GLY A 186 -17.77 -17.78 0.01
N ILE A 187 -17.04 -18.71 0.62
CA ILE A 187 -16.63 -18.66 2.03
C ILE A 187 -15.12 -18.90 2.04
N ILE A 188 -14.37 -17.99 2.64
CA ILE A 188 -12.91 -18.06 2.72
C ILE A 188 -12.43 -18.05 4.17
N GLY A 189 -11.23 -18.57 4.43
CA GLY A 189 -10.73 -18.77 5.78
C GLY A 189 -11.39 -19.94 6.48
N ARG A 190 -11.48 -19.88 7.81
CA ARG A 190 -12.07 -20.96 8.61
C ARG A 190 -13.57 -21.01 8.46
N MET A 191 -14.09 -22.20 8.40
CA MET A 191 -15.53 -22.50 8.48
C MET A 191 -15.73 -23.74 9.35
N GLU A 192 -16.41 -23.56 10.49
CA GLU A 192 -16.44 -24.58 11.52
C GLU A 192 -17.70 -24.52 12.39
N LEU A 193 -18.06 -25.64 12.98
CA LEU A 193 -18.99 -25.68 14.10
C LEU A 193 -18.19 -25.64 15.38
N GLN A 194 -18.55 -24.76 16.28
CA GLN A 194 -17.97 -24.65 17.61
C GLN A 194 -19.00 -25.06 18.66
N ALA A 195 -18.60 -25.88 19.65
CA ALA A 195 -19.46 -26.28 20.75
C ALA A 195 -18.81 -25.95 22.09
N MET A 196 -19.54 -25.19 22.92
CA MET A 196 -19.11 -24.67 24.20
C MET A 196 -20.11 -25.05 25.29
N ASN A 197 -19.68 -25.00 26.54
CA ASN A 197 -20.63 -25.08 27.66
C ASN A 197 -21.65 -23.92 27.57
N PRO A 198 -22.88 -24.04 28.14
CA PRO A 198 -23.82 -22.90 28.15
C PRO A 198 -23.27 -21.65 28.86
N LEU A 199 -22.43 -21.84 29.86
CA LEU A 199 -21.64 -20.77 30.47
C LEU A 199 -20.23 -20.80 29.86
N PHE A 200 -19.89 -19.76 29.12
CA PHE A 200 -18.56 -19.57 28.50
C PHE A 200 -18.15 -18.10 28.50
N ILE A 201 -16.86 -17.86 28.28
CA ILE A 201 -16.28 -16.52 28.12
C ILE A 201 -16.54 -16.08 26.67
N GLU A 202 -17.48 -15.15 26.50
CA GLU A 202 -17.85 -14.63 25.20
C GLU A 202 -16.76 -13.72 24.61
N SER A 203 -16.31 -12.73 25.41
CA SER A 203 -15.25 -11.82 24.98
C SER A 203 -14.26 -11.50 26.10
N ILE A 204 -13.04 -11.14 25.69
CA ILE A 204 -11.98 -10.56 26.53
C ILE A 204 -11.43 -9.35 25.80
N GLN A 205 -11.48 -8.18 26.43
CA GLN A 205 -10.86 -6.97 25.94
C GLN A 205 -9.79 -6.50 26.93
N ALA A 206 -8.55 -6.36 26.45
CA ALA A 206 -7.40 -5.95 27.24
C ALA A 206 -7.02 -4.50 26.91
N PHE A 207 -7.21 -3.58 27.85
CA PHE A 207 -6.84 -2.17 27.73
C PHE A 207 -5.49 -1.93 28.43
N PRO A 208 -4.40 -1.76 27.67
CA PRO A 208 -3.07 -1.56 28.22
C PRO A 208 -2.98 -0.27 29.02
N GLN A 209 -2.25 -0.33 30.15
CA GLN A 209 -1.92 0.81 31.01
C GLN A 209 -0.39 0.82 31.16
N VAL A 210 0.28 1.56 30.27
CA VAL A 210 1.76 1.52 30.16
C VAL A 210 2.43 2.06 31.41
N GLU A 211 1.91 3.15 31.97
CA GLU A 211 2.47 3.80 33.17
C GLU A 211 2.46 2.86 34.37
N ASP A 212 1.33 2.16 34.59
CA ASP A 212 1.12 1.26 35.71
C ASP A 212 1.60 -0.19 35.44
N ARG A 213 2.15 -0.45 34.26
CA ARG A 213 2.53 -1.82 33.84
C ARG A 213 1.41 -2.83 34.09
N SER A 214 0.19 -2.48 33.73
CA SER A 214 -1.02 -3.28 33.94
C SER A 214 -1.90 -3.29 32.67
N ALA A 215 -2.95 -4.10 32.71
CA ALA A 215 -4.04 -4.06 31.74
C ALA A 215 -5.38 -4.05 32.48
N LYS A 216 -6.26 -3.15 32.09
CA LYS A 216 -7.68 -3.23 32.48
C LYS A 216 -8.32 -4.28 31.55
N VAL A 217 -8.82 -5.35 32.13
CA VAL A 217 -9.38 -6.49 31.40
C VAL A 217 -10.89 -6.49 31.57
N LYS A 218 -11.61 -6.33 30.46
CA LYS A 218 -13.08 -6.49 30.42
C LYS A 218 -13.40 -7.86 29.90
N ILE A 219 -14.31 -8.55 30.61
CA ILE A 219 -14.75 -9.91 30.27
C ILE A 219 -16.27 -9.93 30.21
N THR A 220 -16.80 -10.46 29.11
CA THR A 220 -18.22 -10.74 28.95
C THR A 220 -18.45 -12.24 28.97
N LEU A 221 -19.44 -12.69 29.74
CA LEU A 221 -19.87 -14.07 29.83
C LEU A 221 -21.21 -14.27 29.08
N SER A 222 -21.40 -15.43 28.47
CA SER A 222 -22.61 -15.80 27.75
C SER A 222 -23.86 -15.84 28.63
N ASN A 223 -23.66 -16.11 29.93
CA ASN A 223 -24.76 -16.30 30.89
C ASN A 223 -24.39 -15.69 32.26
N SER A 224 -25.38 -15.25 33.00
CA SER A 224 -25.24 -14.67 34.34
C SER A 224 -25.71 -15.58 35.46
N SER A 225 -26.27 -16.73 35.12
CA SER A 225 -26.84 -17.68 36.09
C SER A 225 -25.88 -18.80 36.45
N GLY A 226 -25.84 -19.20 37.72
CA GLY A 226 -24.98 -20.30 38.18
C GLY A 226 -23.52 -20.01 38.26
N ILE A 227 -23.12 -18.70 38.25
CA ILE A 227 -21.72 -18.25 38.32
C ILE A 227 -21.33 -17.81 39.75
N GLY A 228 -22.26 -17.62 40.62
CA GLY A 228 -22.01 -17.21 42.04
C GLY A 228 -21.06 -18.16 42.75
N GLY A 229 -20.03 -17.59 43.35
CA GLY A 229 -18.96 -18.36 44.03
C GLY A 229 -17.93 -19.02 43.13
N LYS A 230 -18.05 -18.91 41.80
CA LYS A 230 -16.99 -19.32 40.85
C LYS A 230 -15.87 -18.28 40.79
N LYS A 231 -14.69 -18.75 40.46
CA LYS A 231 -13.50 -17.93 40.29
C LYS A 231 -13.11 -17.85 38.82
N LEU A 232 -12.73 -16.67 38.39
CA LEU A 232 -12.03 -16.41 37.15
C LEU A 232 -10.56 -16.25 37.44
N GLN A 233 -9.71 -17.03 36.79
CA GLN A 233 -8.27 -16.88 36.84
C GLN A 233 -7.75 -16.17 35.60
N LEU A 234 -6.92 -15.14 35.81
CA LEU A 234 -6.16 -14.48 34.74
C LEU A 234 -4.68 -14.84 34.85
N SER A 235 -4.06 -15.11 33.71
CA SER A 235 -2.62 -15.31 33.60
C SER A 235 -2.11 -14.76 32.27
N ALA A 236 -0.91 -14.14 32.28
CA ALA A 236 -0.31 -13.62 31.05
C ALA A 236 1.17 -13.97 30.94
N SER A 237 1.62 -14.23 29.75
CA SER A 237 3.03 -14.45 29.42
C SER A 237 3.42 -13.71 28.15
N ALA A 238 4.61 -13.10 28.17
CA ALA A 238 5.17 -12.44 26.99
C ALA A 238 5.70 -13.47 25.99
N PHE A 239 5.55 -13.13 24.71
CA PHE A 239 6.12 -13.86 23.59
C PHE A 239 6.54 -12.89 22.48
N ASN A 240 7.11 -13.38 21.39
CA ASN A 240 7.67 -12.57 20.31
C ASN A 240 8.72 -11.53 20.80
N THR A 241 9.48 -11.93 21.80
CA THR A 241 10.53 -11.13 22.42
C THR A 241 11.62 -12.01 23.02
N ALA A 242 12.85 -11.53 23.02
CA ALA A 242 13.97 -12.21 23.67
C ALA A 242 13.84 -12.21 25.22
N LYS A 243 13.14 -11.23 25.77
CA LYS A 243 12.94 -11.09 27.22
C LYS A 243 11.78 -11.96 27.68
N LYS A 244 12.09 -13.07 28.35
CA LYS A 244 11.07 -13.93 28.99
C LYS A 244 10.41 -13.17 30.14
N HIS A 245 9.10 -13.07 30.10
CA HIS A 245 8.30 -12.47 31.16
C HIS A 245 6.98 -13.24 31.35
N LYS A 246 6.62 -13.53 32.58
CA LYS A 246 5.36 -14.14 32.98
C LYS A 246 4.79 -13.35 34.15
N ALA A 247 3.62 -12.77 33.97
CA ALA A 247 2.93 -12.06 35.03
C ALA A 247 2.38 -13.03 36.08
N ARG A 248 2.23 -12.56 37.32
CA ARG A 248 1.64 -13.34 38.40
C ARG A 248 0.16 -13.59 38.08
N SER A 249 -0.27 -14.83 38.21
CA SER A 249 -1.70 -15.18 38.08
C SER A 249 -2.53 -14.50 39.15
N ALA A 250 -3.71 -14.07 38.79
CA ALA A 250 -4.65 -13.42 39.70
C ALA A 250 -6.02 -14.13 39.64
N GLU A 251 -6.71 -14.20 40.75
CA GLU A 251 -8.04 -14.79 40.86
C GLU A 251 -9.06 -13.71 41.24
N TYR A 252 -10.24 -13.79 40.65
CA TYR A 252 -11.34 -12.85 40.85
C TYR A 252 -12.64 -13.63 41.09
N ASN A 253 -13.44 -13.17 42.05
CA ASN A 253 -14.73 -13.78 42.35
C ASN A 253 -15.80 -13.28 41.37
N LEU A 254 -16.51 -14.22 40.75
CA LEU A 254 -17.67 -13.93 39.91
C LEU A 254 -18.91 -13.73 40.77
N LYS A 255 -19.77 -12.78 40.39
CA LYS A 255 -21.01 -12.43 41.09
C LYS A 255 -22.21 -12.97 40.32
N GLU A 256 -23.13 -13.66 41.04
CA GLU A 256 -24.39 -14.09 40.46
C GLU A 256 -25.19 -12.93 39.86
N GLY A 257 -25.76 -13.13 38.69
CA GLY A 257 -26.55 -12.12 37.99
C GLY A 257 -25.77 -11.12 37.13
N SER A 258 -24.39 -11.16 37.13
CA SER A 258 -23.56 -10.28 36.35
C SER A 258 -22.97 -11.01 35.12
N LYS A 259 -23.06 -10.41 33.93
CA LYS A 259 -22.41 -10.92 32.73
C LYS A 259 -21.11 -10.20 32.40
N GLU A 260 -20.96 -8.95 32.84
CA GLU A 260 -19.83 -8.11 32.51
C GLU A 260 -18.95 -7.86 33.71
N TYR A 261 -17.67 -7.97 33.54
CA TYR A 261 -16.66 -7.78 34.57
C TYR A 261 -15.52 -6.90 34.05
N GLU A 262 -14.98 -6.09 34.95
CA GLU A 262 -13.78 -5.30 34.69
C GLU A 262 -12.78 -5.54 35.82
N PHE A 263 -11.55 -5.89 35.48
CA PHE A 263 -10.46 -6.16 36.40
C PHE A 263 -9.19 -5.42 36.00
N THR A 264 -8.45 -4.90 36.97
CA THR A 264 -7.09 -4.43 36.75
C THR A 264 -6.13 -5.59 36.97
N TYR A 265 -5.47 -6.04 35.90
CA TYR A 265 -4.51 -7.14 35.94
C TYR A 265 -3.09 -6.58 35.87
N GLN A 266 -2.30 -6.80 36.95
CA GLN A 266 -0.93 -6.32 37.06
C GLN A 266 0.02 -7.21 36.25
N LEU A 267 0.75 -6.63 35.31
CA LEU A 267 1.82 -7.30 34.59
C LEU A 267 3.14 -7.23 35.37
N GLY A 268 3.37 -6.14 36.13
CA GLY A 268 4.55 -5.90 36.96
C GLY A 268 5.67 -5.14 36.24
N ASP A 269 6.64 -4.65 37.03
CA ASP A 269 7.67 -3.69 36.58
C ASP A 269 8.53 -4.19 35.40
N ASN A 270 8.70 -5.50 35.29
CA ASN A 270 9.45 -6.13 34.21
C ASN A 270 8.65 -6.34 32.91
N ALA A 271 7.43 -5.83 32.84
CA ALA A 271 6.61 -5.96 31.65
C ALA A 271 7.29 -5.32 30.43
N VAL A 272 7.16 -6.03 29.30
CA VAL A 272 7.72 -5.59 28.02
C VAL A 272 6.70 -4.79 27.24
N LEU A 273 7.17 -3.73 26.59
CA LEU A 273 6.32 -2.87 25.75
C LEU A 273 6.31 -3.37 24.30
N TRP A 274 5.22 -3.10 23.62
CA TRP A 274 5.10 -3.30 22.18
C TRP A 274 5.38 -1.99 21.43
N SER A 275 6.15 -2.08 20.35
CA SER A 275 6.30 -1.03 19.33
C SER A 275 6.66 -1.67 17.99
N ASP A 276 6.72 -0.87 16.91
CA ASP A 276 7.19 -1.31 15.60
C ASP A 276 8.66 -1.80 15.59
N LEU A 277 9.47 -1.32 16.51
CA LEU A 277 10.88 -1.72 16.70
C LEU A 277 11.03 -2.93 17.64
N GLN A 278 10.11 -3.11 18.57
CA GLN A 278 10.07 -4.21 19.53
C GLN A 278 8.65 -4.77 19.65
N PRO A 279 8.22 -5.65 18.74
CA PRO A 279 6.85 -6.14 18.70
C PRO A 279 6.56 -7.26 19.73
N ALA A 280 6.88 -6.96 21.01
CA ALA A 280 6.65 -7.87 22.12
C ALA A 280 5.17 -7.94 22.48
N LEU A 281 4.62 -9.13 22.57
CA LEU A 281 3.20 -9.39 22.81
C LEU A 281 2.98 -10.17 24.10
N TYR A 282 1.77 -10.07 24.65
CA TYR A 282 1.27 -10.89 25.73
C TYR A 282 0.17 -11.82 25.24
N GLN A 283 0.22 -13.06 25.71
CA GLN A 283 -0.86 -14.01 25.65
C GLN A 283 -1.56 -13.99 26.99
N LEU A 284 -2.79 -13.44 27.04
CA LEU A 284 -3.64 -13.36 28.21
C LEU A 284 -4.67 -14.48 28.17
N LYS A 285 -4.62 -15.39 29.14
CA LYS A 285 -5.56 -16.45 29.35
C LYS A 285 -6.49 -16.11 30.50
N ALA A 286 -7.79 -16.23 30.23
CA ALA A 286 -8.85 -16.22 31.23
C ALA A 286 -9.45 -17.61 31.32
N GLU A 287 -9.62 -18.12 32.55
CA GLU A 287 -10.11 -19.46 32.82
C GLU A 287 -11.15 -19.44 33.97
N ILE A 288 -12.30 -20.05 33.71
CA ILE A 288 -13.31 -20.40 34.73
C ILE A 288 -13.14 -21.89 34.96
N ASN A 289 -12.55 -22.28 36.11
CA ASN A 289 -12.06 -23.62 36.36
C ASN A 289 -13.08 -24.72 36.01
N GLY A 290 -12.70 -25.64 35.10
CA GLY A 290 -13.47 -26.77 34.64
C GLY A 290 -14.72 -26.43 33.80
N ILE A 291 -14.92 -25.16 33.47
CA ILE A 291 -16.09 -24.67 32.73
C ILE A 291 -15.69 -24.17 31.34
N ASP A 292 -14.76 -23.18 31.28
CA ASP A 292 -14.33 -22.62 30.05
C ASP A 292 -12.99 -21.88 30.17
N GLU A 293 -12.29 -21.76 29.08
CA GLU A 293 -11.10 -20.93 28.95
C GLU A 293 -11.04 -20.23 27.60
N LYS A 294 -10.59 -18.99 27.61
CA LYS A 294 -10.34 -18.21 26.39
C LYS A 294 -9.02 -17.47 26.49
N THR A 295 -8.29 -17.41 25.40
CA THR A 295 -7.01 -16.71 25.30
C THR A 295 -7.09 -15.63 24.26
N VAL A 296 -6.57 -14.45 24.58
CA VAL A 296 -6.38 -13.35 23.63
C VAL A 296 -4.94 -12.87 23.65
N ARG A 297 -4.51 -12.23 22.56
CA ARG A 297 -3.21 -11.57 22.45
C ARG A 297 -3.39 -10.07 22.54
N PHE A 298 -2.43 -9.37 23.14
CA PHE A 298 -2.38 -7.91 23.15
C PHE A 298 -0.94 -7.42 23.31
N GLY A 299 -0.66 -6.19 22.94
CA GLY A 299 0.60 -5.51 23.22
C GLY A 299 0.44 -4.49 24.33
N LEU A 300 1.38 -4.44 25.27
CA LEU A 300 1.43 -3.35 26.25
C LEU A 300 1.98 -2.12 25.55
N ARG A 301 1.10 -1.25 25.07
CA ARG A 301 1.44 -0.06 24.30
C ARG A 301 0.55 1.13 24.63
N ASP A 302 1.05 2.32 24.38
CA ASP A 302 0.32 3.58 24.38
C ASP A 302 0.65 4.32 23.08
N PHE A 303 -0.33 4.46 22.18
CA PHE A 303 -0.18 5.17 20.92
C PHE A 303 -1.09 6.41 20.93
N LYS A 304 -0.48 7.58 20.84
CA LYS A 304 -1.17 8.87 21.01
C LYS A 304 -0.72 9.91 20.00
N THR A 305 -1.45 11.01 19.96
CA THR A 305 -1.02 12.27 19.34
C THR A 305 -0.40 13.19 20.38
N GLU A 306 0.69 13.84 20.00
CA GLU A 306 1.31 14.91 20.76
C GLU A 306 1.59 16.07 19.81
N GLU A 307 0.80 17.14 19.92
CA GLU A 307 0.79 18.24 18.94
C GLU A 307 0.59 17.70 17.51
N THR A 308 1.57 17.87 16.62
CA THR A 308 1.53 17.44 15.21
C THR A 308 2.24 16.10 14.95
N HIS A 309 2.50 15.32 16.00
CA HIS A 309 3.22 14.04 15.88
C HIS A 309 2.45 12.90 16.53
N PHE A 310 2.78 11.68 16.11
CA PHE A 310 2.41 10.48 16.84
C PHE A 310 3.51 10.11 17.85
N THR A 311 3.08 9.49 18.94
CA THR A 311 4.00 8.90 19.92
C THR A 311 3.62 7.45 20.19
N ILE A 312 4.62 6.61 20.39
CA ILE A 312 4.49 5.24 20.89
C ILE A 312 5.24 5.13 22.21
N ASN A 313 4.53 4.81 23.30
CA ASN A 313 5.10 4.71 24.63
C ASN A 313 5.88 5.98 25.06
N GLY A 314 5.41 7.16 24.64
CA GLY A 314 6.04 8.45 24.90
C GLY A 314 7.20 8.82 23.95
N ALA A 315 7.59 7.95 23.02
CA ALA A 315 8.61 8.26 22.01
C ALA A 315 7.98 8.73 20.71
N LYS A 316 8.49 9.80 20.09
CA LYS A 316 8.04 10.24 18.77
C LYS A 316 8.26 9.15 17.73
N THR A 317 7.23 8.89 16.92
CA THR A 317 7.30 7.98 15.77
C THR A 317 6.83 8.66 14.50
N PHE A 318 7.32 8.18 13.35
CA PHE A 318 6.95 8.64 12.02
C PHE A 318 6.43 7.47 11.21
N LEU A 319 5.23 7.60 10.66
CA LEU A 319 4.59 6.53 9.92
C LEU A 319 5.09 6.50 8.47
N ARG A 320 5.93 5.53 8.17
CA ARG A 320 6.40 5.22 6.81
C ARG A 320 5.51 4.12 6.24
N GLY A 321 4.49 4.52 5.50
CA GLY A 321 3.42 3.62 5.11
C GLY A 321 3.31 3.38 3.60
N LYS A 322 2.52 2.36 3.29
CA LYS A 322 1.93 2.13 1.98
C LYS A 322 0.41 2.01 2.11
N HIS A 323 -0.31 2.23 1.02
CA HIS A 323 -1.69 1.83 0.93
C HIS A 323 -1.80 0.36 0.48
N ASP A 324 -2.93 -0.29 0.74
CA ASP A 324 -3.25 -1.62 0.24
C ASP A 324 -4.60 -1.60 -0.49
N ALA A 325 -4.58 -1.98 -1.77
CA ALA A 325 -5.73 -2.02 -2.66
C ALA A 325 -6.36 -3.43 -2.76
N CYS A 326 -6.11 -4.31 -1.79
CA CYS A 326 -6.61 -5.69 -1.79
C CYS A 326 -6.16 -6.52 -3.00
N VAL A 327 -4.87 -6.46 -3.37
CA VAL A 327 -4.32 -7.08 -4.60
C VAL A 327 -3.85 -8.51 -4.34
N PHE A 328 -4.60 -9.50 -4.80
CA PHE A 328 -4.30 -10.93 -4.64
C PHE A 328 -4.58 -11.70 -5.95
N PRO A 329 -3.71 -11.62 -6.98
CA PRO A 329 -4.01 -12.12 -8.32
C PRO A 329 -4.24 -13.63 -8.42
N LEU A 330 -3.66 -14.42 -7.51
CA LEU A 330 -3.81 -15.88 -7.53
C LEU A 330 -5.18 -16.33 -7.03
N THR A 331 -5.74 -15.66 -6.06
CA THR A 331 -6.98 -16.06 -5.37
C THR A 331 -8.17 -15.18 -5.70
N GLY A 332 -7.93 -13.92 -6.12
CA GLY A 332 -8.97 -12.91 -6.30
C GLY A 332 -9.60 -12.45 -4.98
N HIS A 333 -9.07 -12.86 -3.84
CA HIS A 333 -9.50 -12.45 -2.51
C HIS A 333 -8.31 -12.35 -1.56
N THR A 334 -8.52 -11.66 -0.45
CA THR A 334 -7.48 -11.47 0.57
C THR A 334 -6.90 -12.80 1.07
N ALA A 335 -5.63 -12.80 1.40
CA ALA A 335 -5.01 -13.92 2.10
C ALA A 335 -5.69 -14.13 3.46
N MET A 336 -5.96 -15.40 3.81
CA MET A 336 -6.54 -15.80 5.09
C MET A 336 -5.51 -16.52 5.96
N ASP A 337 -4.27 -16.61 5.50
CA ASP A 337 -3.17 -17.34 6.13
C ASP A 337 -2.17 -16.38 6.78
N LEU A 338 -1.78 -16.70 8.03
CA LEU A 338 -0.86 -15.88 8.84
C LEU A 338 0.51 -15.73 8.18
N GLU A 339 1.08 -16.77 7.58
CA GLU A 339 2.44 -16.72 7.03
C GLU A 339 2.48 -15.91 5.73
N GLN A 340 1.40 -15.89 4.94
CA GLN A 340 1.30 -15.02 3.77
C GLN A 340 1.34 -13.54 4.19
N TRP A 341 0.60 -13.16 5.22
CA TRP A 341 0.62 -11.81 5.76
C TRP A 341 1.95 -11.47 6.46
N ARG A 342 2.56 -12.43 7.15
CA ARG A 342 3.90 -12.24 7.70
C ARG A 342 4.95 -12.01 6.62
N ARG A 343 4.90 -12.78 5.51
CA ARG A 343 5.75 -12.52 4.34
C ARG A 343 5.53 -11.09 3.82
N TYR A 344 4.28 -10.68 3.67
CA TYR A 344 3.90 -9.34 3.20
C TYR A 344 4.52 -8.24 4.09
N PHE A 345 4.37 -8.32 5.40
CA PHE A 345 4.89 -7.31 6.31
C PHE A 345 6.40 -7.38 6.51
N ARG A 346 7.03 -8.54 6.42
CA ARG A 346 8.51 -8.65 6.39
C ARG A 346 9.08 -7.91 5.19
N ILE A 347 8.49 -8.06 4.01
CA ILE A 347 8.89 -7.30 2.82
C ILE A 347 8.70 -5.79 3.07
N CYS A 348 7.58 -5.36 3.62
CA CYS A 348 7.39 -3.95 4.01
C CYS A 348 8.52 -3.46 4.93
N LYS A 349 8.89 -4.25 5.94
CA LYS A 349 10.01 -3.92 6.87
C LYS A 349 11.37 -3.92 6.17
N GLU A 350 11.62 -4.83 5.24
CA GLU A 350 12.84 -4.85 4.41
C GLU A 350 13.00 -3.54 3.64
N TYR A 351 11.90 -2.95 3.16
CA TYR A 351 11.87 -1.63 2.53
C TYR A 351 11.65 -0.47 3.51
N GLY A 352 11.81 -0.70 4.82
CA GLY A 352 11.81 0.34 5.85
C GLY A 352 10.45 0.88 6.25
N LEU A 353 9.35 0.26 5.83
CA LEU A 353 8.00 0.66 6.20
C LEU A 353 7.62 0.13 7.59
N ASN A 354 6.77 0.86 8.30
CA ASN A 354 6.20 0.48 9.58
C ASN A 354 4.69 0.71 9.66
N HIS A 355 4.05 1.01 8.54
CA HIS A 355 2.63 1.35 8.50
C HIS A 355 1.96 0.80 7.23
N CYS A 356 0.68 0.40 7.34
CA CYS A 356 -0.15 -0.01 6.22
C CYS A 356 -1.58 0.54 6.39
N ARG A 357 -2.08 1.23 5.36
CA ARG A 357 -3.46 1.68 5.23
C ARG A 357 -4.21 0.75 4.28
N PHE A 358 -5.41 0.31 4.66
CA PHE A 358 -6.28 -0.52 3.83
C PHE A 358 -7.37 0.34 3.21
N HIS A 359 -7.19 0.66 1.93
CA HIS A 359 -8.04 1.57 1.18
C HIS A 359 -9.46 1.02 1.00
N SER A 360 -10.43 1.61 1.68
CA SER A 360 -11.86 1.23 1.64
C SER A 360 -12.14 -0.26 1.93
N TRP A 361 -11.34 -0.89 2.80
CA TRP A 361 -11.60 -2.24 3.29
C TRP A 361 -10.93 -2.52 4.64
N CYS A 362 -11.37 -3.59 5.31
CA CYS A 362 -10.75 -4.07 6.55
C CYS A 362 -10.23 -5.49 6.33
N PRO A 363 -8.94 -5.78 6.65
CA PRO A 363 -8.33 -7.08 6.45
C PRO A 363 -8.83 -8.13 7.47
N PRO A 364 -8.52 -9.43 7.27
CA PRO A 364 -8.88 -10.50 8.20
C PRO A 364 -7.97 -10.55 9.43
N ALA A 365 -8.35 -11.32 10.44
CA ALA A 365 -7.61 -11.53 11.69
C ALA A 365 -6.13 -11.91 11.44
N ALA A 366 -5.86 -12.76 10.45
CA ALA A 366 -4.50 -13.16 10.07
C ALA A 366 -3.58 -11.97 9.73
N CYS A 367 -4.13 -10.92 9.13
CA CYS A 367 -3.39 -9.68 8.83
C CYS A 367 -3.02 -8.94 10.12
N PHE A 368 -3.98 -8.74 11.03
CA PHE A 368 -3.72 -8.08 12.32
C PHE A 368 -2.70 -8.88 13.15
N GLU A 369 -2.85 -10.21 13.20
CA GLU A 369 -1.88 -11.07 13.90
C GLU A 369 -0.47 -10.95 13.32
N ALA A 370 -0.35 -10.93 12.01
CA ALA A 370 0.95 -10.76 11.34
C ALA A 370 1.56 -9.38 11.63
N ALA A 371 0.74 -8.33 11.58
CA ALA A 371 1.19 -6.97 11.88
C ALA A 371 1.62 -6.81 13.35
N ASP A 372 0.91 -7.44 14.28
CA ASP A 372 1.30 -7.52 15.69
C ASP A 372 2.68 -8.14 15.87
N LEU A 373 2.95 -9.23 15.15
CA LEU A 373 4.20 -9.99 15.22
C LEU A 373 5.38 -9.29 14.54
N GLU A 374 5.13 -8.62 13.43
CA GLU A 374 6.18 -7.96 12.63
C GLU A 374 6.38 -6.47 12.99
N GLY A 375 5.50 -5.89 13.82
CA GLY A 375 5.59 -4.50 14.24
C GLY A 375 5.19 -3.51 13.13
N ILE A 376 3.96 -3.60 12.67
CA ILE A 376 3.37 -2.71 11.65
C ILE A 376 2.16 -2.01 12.25
N TYR A 377 2.06 -0.71 12.11
CA TYR A 377 0.87 0.06 12.48
C TYR A 377 -0.18 -0.03 11.38
N LEU A 378 -1.42 -0.37 11.71
CA LEU A 378 -2.50 -0.55 10.75
C LEU A 378 -3.54 0.57 10.82
N GLN A 379 -4.05 0.92 9.64
CA GLN A 379 -5.21 1.79 9.44
C GLN A 379 -6.21 1.10 8.50
N PRO A 380 -7.11 0.26 9.02
CA PRO A 380 -8.25 -0.21 8.23
C PRO A 380 -9.27 0.91 8.03
N GLU A 381 -10.13 0.73 7.02
CA GLU A 381 -11.23 1.63 6.68
C GLU A 381 -12.55 0.85 6.57
N LEU A 382 -13.68 1.57 6.72
CA LEU A 382 -14.98 1.04 6.31
C LEU A 382 -14.97 0.79 4.79
N PRO A 383 -15.78 -0.17 4.31
CA PRO A 383 -15.78 -0.56 2.91
C PRO A 383 -16.51 0.46 2.02
N ILE A 384 -16.05 1.73 2.02
CA ILE A 384 -16.69 2.81 1.28
C ILE A 384 -15.67 3.78 0.68
N TRP A 385 -15.99 4.28 -0.52
CA TRP A 385 -15.33 5.36 -1.22
C TRP A 385 -16.39 6.31 -1.79
N GLY A 386 -16.24 7.62 -1.58
CA GLY A 386 -17.11 8.66 -2.14
C GLY A 386 -18.21 9.15 -1.18
N GLY A 387 -19.49 9.01 -1.52
CA GLY A 387 -20.57 9.68 -0.80
C GLY A 387 -20.91 9.09 0.58
N PHE A 388 -20.85 9.90 1.62
CA PHE A 388 -21.22 9.56 3.01
C PHE A 388 -22.37 10.46 3.44
N LYS A 389 -23.63 10.04 3.10
CA LYS A 389 -24.79 10.91 3.14
C LYS A 389 -25.93 10.35 3.98
N LYS A 390 -26.56 11.22 4.77
CA LYS A 390 -27.70 10.88 5.65
C LYS A 390 -28.88 10.29 4.87
N GLU A 391 -29.13 10.78 3.64
CA GLU A 391 -30.22 10.25 2.80
C GLU A 391 -30.03 8.80 2.39
N SER A 392 -28.80 8.28 2.47
CA SER A 392 -28.48 6.88 2.20
C SER A 392 -28.61 6.02 3.47
N ALA A 393 -29.73 6.05 4.16
CA ALA A 393 -29.93 5.47 5.49
C ALA A 393 -29.55 3.98 5.55
N GLU A 394 -29.95 3.15 4.58
CA GLU A 394 -29.61 1.73 4.51
C GLU A 394 -28.09 1.50 4.45
N LEU A 395 -27.38 2.33 3.66
CA LEU A 395 -25.92 2.28 3.57
C LEU A 395 -25.28 2.71 4.90
N MET A 396 -25.78 3.79 5.51
CA MET A 396 -25.25 4.27 6.81
C MET A 396 -25.47 3.24 7.91
N ASP A 397 -26.64 2.62 8.01
CA ASP A 397 -26.92 1.54 8.97
C ASP A 397 -26.00 0.33 8.75
N PHE A 398 -25.73 -0.02 7.48
CA PHE A 398 -24.82 -1.11 7.12
C PHE A 398 -23.40 -0.79 7.59
N LEU A 399 -22.88 0.38 7.25
CA LEU A 399 -21.53 0.81 7.61
C LEU A 399 -21.33 0.97 9.12
N MET A 400 -22.35 1.49 9.83
CA MET A 400 -22.29 1.62 11.29
C MET A 400 -22.10 0.25 11.94
N LYS A 401 -22.93 -0.74 11.55
CA LYS A 401 -22.85 -2.11 12.09
C LYS A 401 -21.55 -2.80 11.75
N ASP A 402 -21.07 -2.67 10.49
CA ASP A 402 -19.79 -3.25 10.07
C ASP A 402 -18.63 -2.66 10.87
N GLY A 403 -18.63 -1.32 11.08
CA GLY A 403 -17.64 -0.62 11.89
C GLY A 403 -17.67 -0.99 13.38
N GLU A 404 -18.85 -1.08 13.99
CA GLU A 404 -18.98 -1.57 15.38
C GLU A 404 -18.38 -2.97 15.54
N ASN A 405 -18.61 -3.86 14.57
CA ASN A 405 -18.06 -5.21 14.60
C ASN A 405 -16.55 -5.20 14.44
N ILE A 406 -15.99 -4.37 13.55
CA ILE A 406 -14.53 -4.18 13.43
C ILE A 406 -13.93 -3.77 14.79
N MET A 407 -14.54 -2.80 15.47
CA MET A 407 -14.11 -2.35 16.79
C MET A 407 -14.17 -3.45 17.85
N ARG A 408 -15.20 -4.30 17.84
CA ARG A 408 -15.34 -5.39 18.80
C ARG A 408 -14.39 -6.55 18.54
N GLU A 409 -14.18 -6.89 17.26
CA GLU A 409 -13.42 -8.08 16.84
C GLU A 409 -11.91 -7.85 16.92
N TYR A 410 -11.41 -6.72 16.39
CA TYR A 410 -9.98 -6.56 16.17
C TYR A 410 -9.25 -5.64 17.15
N SER A 411 -9.94 -5.03 18.11
CA SER A 411 -9.34 -4.00 18.97
C SER A 411 -8.27 -4.47 19.97
N ASN A 412 -8.16 -5.76 20.23
CA ASN A 412 -7.04 -6.27 21.05
C ASN A 412 -5.70 -6.28 20.33
N HIS A 413 -5.70 -6.16 18.99
CA HIS A 413 -4.46 -6.16 18.23
C HIS A 413 -3.63 -4.91 18.48
N ALA A 414 -2.38 -5.12 18.85
CA ALA A 414 -1.46 -4.02 19.16
C ALA A 414 -1.17 -3.13 17.96
N SER A 415 -1.20 -3.71 16.76
CA SER A 415 -1.00 -3.06 15.47
C SER A 415 -2.15 -2.14 15.06
N PHE A 416 -3.37 -2.39 15.52
CA PHE A 416 -4.53 -1.57 15.18
C PHE A 416 -4.51 -0.26 15.99
N VAL A 417 -4.04 0.81 15.38
CA VAL A 417 -3.84 2.11 16.05
C VAL A 417 -4.63 3.26 15.43
N LEU A 418 -4.96 3.17 14.14
CA LEU A 418 -5.63 4.21 13.37
C LEU A 418 -6.88 3.65 12.69
N PHE A 419 -7.92 4.47 12.55
CA PHE A 419 -9.12 4.12 11.79
C PHE A 419 -9.66 5.32 11.01
N ALA A 420 -10.09 5.09 9.77
CA ALA A 420 -10.76 6.07 8.94
C ALA A 420 -12.11 5.55 8.45
N LEU A 421 -13.09 6.45 8.24
CA LEU A 421 -14.42 6.07 7.76
C LEU A 421 -14.46 5.65 6.29
N GLY A 422 -13.36 5.78 5.56
CA GLY A 422 -13.26 5.38 4.16
C GLY A 422 -12.39 6.33 3.35
N ASN A 423 -12.36 6.13 2.02
CA ASN A 423 -11.51 6.87 1.11
C ASN A 423 -12.25 8.02 0.43
N GLU A 424 -11.59 9.19 0.34
CA GLU A 424 -12.04 10.37 -0.42
C GLU A 424 -13.53 10.68 -0.25
N LEU A 425 -13.96 10.68 1.01
CA LEU A 425 -15.36 10.84 1.34
C LEU A 425 -15.83 12.27 1.09
N GLY A 426 -17.02 12.39 0.53
CA GLY A 426 -17.81 13.62 0.51
C GLY A 426 -19.14 13.38 1.23
N GLY A 427 -19.82 14.43 1.69
CA GLY A 427 -21.15 14.32 2.31
C GLY A 427 -21.25 15.02 3.66
N ASP A 428 -21.96 14.39 4.60
CA ASP A 428 -22.41 15.05 5.84
C ASP A 428 -21.42 14.85 6.99
N ILE A 429 -20.77 15.93 7.39
CA ILE A 429 -19.80 15.94 8.49
C ILE A 429 -20.45 15.50 9.80
N ASP A 430 -21.68 15.92 10.08
CA ASP A 430 -22.39 15.55 11.32
C ASP A 430 -22.59 14.02 11.41
N VAL A 431 -22.88 13.36 10.28
CA VAL A 431 -22.99 11.89 10.23
C VAL A 431 -21.62 11.24 10.43
N MET A 432 -20.56 11.78 9.80
CA MET A 432 -19.19 11.27 10.02
C MET A 432 -18.79 11.39 11.50
N LYS A 433 -19.16 12.49 12.14
CA LYS A 433 -18.94 12.72 13.57
C LYS A 433 -19.69 11.69 14.43
N GLU A 434 -20.97 11.42 14.13
CA GLU A 434 -21.76 10.40 14.83
C GLU A 434 -21.09 9.02 14.76
N PHE A 435 -20.53 8.64 13.61
CA PHE A 435 -19.79 7.39 13.44
C PHE A 435 -18.52 7.36 14.30
N VAL A 436 -17.70 8.39 14.23
CA VAL A 436 -16.46 8.45 15.01
C VAL A 436 -16.76 8.46 16.51
N ASP A 437 -17.76 9.22 16.97
CA ASP A 437 -18.15 9.26 18.38
C ASP A 437 -18.65 7.87 18.85
N CYS A 438 -19.42 7.16 18.03
CA CYS A 438 -19.87 5.81 18.31
C CYS A 438 -18.67 4.85 18.43
N PHE A 439 -17.78 4.82 17.44
CA PHE A 439 -16.63 3.92 17.44
C PHE A 439 -15.67 4.22 18.59
N ARG A 440 -15.39 5.51 18.87
CA ARG A 440 -14.57 5.93 20.00
C ARG A 440 -15.17 5.53 21.36
N SER A 441 -16.51 5.50 21.47
CA SER A 441 -17.17 5.04 22.69
C SER A 441 -17.02 3.54 22.94
N ILE A 442 -16.95 2.75 21.86
CA ILE A 442 -16.69 1.30 21.90
C ILE A 442 -15.20 1.04 22.13
N GLU A 443 -14.36 1.77 21.40
CA GLU A 443 -12.91 1.54 21.35
C GLU A 443 -12.10 2.83 21.47
N PRO A 444 -11.77 3.25 22.70
CA PRO A 444 -11.01 4.49 22.92
C PRO A 444 -9.50 4.36 22.73
N ARG A 445 -8.97 3.16 22.42
CA ARG A 445 -7.52 2.92 22.24
C ARG A 445 -6.97 3.30 20.87
N HIS A 446 -7.86 3.61 19.92
CA HIS A 446 -7.52 3.98 18.55
C HIS A 446 -7.65 5.48 18.33
N LEU A 447 -6.94 5.99 17.32
CA LEU A 447 -7.11 7.33 16.80
C LEU A 447 -7.99 7.30 15.55
N TYR A 448 -8.82 8.31 15.39
CA TYR A 448 -9.88 8.38 14.39
C TYR A 448 -9.75 9.60 13.49
N THR A 449 -10.05 9.41 12.19
CA THR A 449 -10.26 10.50 11.23
C THR A 449 -11.56 10.27 10.45
N TYR A 450 -12.18 11.32 9.95
CA TYR A 450 -13.43 11.21 9.18
C TYR A 450 -13.25 10.55 7.81
N GLY A 451 -12.04 10.45 7.32
CA GLY A 451 -11.72 9.70 6.12
C GLY A 451 -10.35 10.06 5.58
N SER A 452 -9.80 9.17 4.77
CA SER A 452 -8.56 9.45 4.06
C SER A 452 -8.85 10.42 2.93
N ASN A 453 -8.28 11.64 3.01
CA ASN A 453 -8.40 12.72 2.02
C ASN A 453 -9.84 13.18 1.77
N ILE A 454 -10.66 13.37 2.82
CA ILE A 454 -12.06 13.79 2.69
C ILE A 454 -12.15 15.10 1.89
N PHE A 455 -13.17 15.21 1.05
CA PHE A 455 -13.32 16.31 0.09
C PHE A 455 -12.03 16.62 -0.69
N LEU A 456 -11.26 15.53 -0.99
CA LEU A 456 -9.94 15.61 -1.64
C LEU A 456 -8.96 16.55 -0.92
N GLY A 457 -9.01 16.57 0.42
CA GLY A 457 -8.14 17.37 1.26
C GLY A 457 -8.40 18.87 1.24
N SER A 458 -9.52 19.33 0.70
CA SER A 458 -9.81 20.76 0.57
C SER A 458 -10.38 21.41 1.84
N ARG A 459 -10.74 20.63 2.85
CA ARG A 459 -11.40 21.12 4.06
C ARG A 459 -10.48 21.44 5.24
N GLY A 460 -9.32 20.83 5.33
CA GLY A 460 -8.46 20.87 6.50
C GLY A 460 -9.05 20.12 7.70
N HIS A 461 -8.51 20.37 8.90
CA HIS A 461 -8.93 19.71 10.13
C HIS A 461 -10.35 20.11 10.55
N ILE A 462 -11.12 19.10 10.93
CA ILE A 462 -12.48 19.24 11.47
C ILE A 462 -12.47 18.74 12.92
N PRO A 463 -13.07 19.47 13.88
CA PRO A 463 -13.12 19.03 15.28
C PRO A 463 -13.70 17.63 15.45
N GLY A 464 -13.00 16.78 16.19
CA GLY A 464 -13.35 15.35 16.39
C GLY A 464 -12.38 14.40 15.69
N GLU A 465 -11.56 14.87 14.77
CA GLU A 465 -10.47 14.10 14.18
C GLU A 465 -9.21 14.17 15.04
N ASP A 466 -8.56 13.03 15.25
CA ASP A 466 -7.28 12.95 16.00
C ASP A 466 -6.09 13.16 15.08
N PHE A 467 -6.23 12.94 13.78
CA PHE A 467 -5.20 13.10 12.74
C PHE A 467 -5.84 13.32 11.37
N LEU A 468 -5.02 13.73 10.40
CA LEU A 468 -5.42 13.86 9.00
C LEU A 468 -4.62 12.89 8.11
N VAL A 469 -5.30 12.31 7.12
CA VAL A 469 -4.67 11.68 5.96
C VAL A 469 -5.06 12.50 4.74
N THR A 470 -4.12 13.25 4.16
CA THR A 470 -4.47 14.18 3.09
C THR A 470 -3.28 14.50 2.18
N CYS A 471 -3.58 14.82 0.93
CA CYS A 471 -2.58 15.42 0.02
C CYS A 471 -2.57 16.96 0.07
N ARG A 472 -3.50 17.56 0.83
CA ARG A 472 -3.65 19.02 0.96
C ARG A 472 -4.14 19.38 2.35
N VAL A 473 -3.57 20.42 2.94
CA VAL A 473 -3.99 20.95 4.24
C VAL A 473 -4.50 22.36 4.07
N GLY A 474 -5.60 22.69 4.72
CA GLY A 474 -6.22 24.00 4.65
C GLY A 474 -7.66 23.94 4.19
N SER A 475 -8.37 25.07 4.35
CA SER A 475 -9.75 25.22 3.93
C SER A 475 -9.85 26.29 2.86
N GLY A 476 -10.70 26.09 1.88
CA GLY A 476 -11.06 27.13 0.93
C GLY A 476 -10.63 26.87 -0.50
N GLU A 477 -10.77 27.90 -1.29
CA GLU A 477 -10.51 27.88 -2.72
C GLU A 477 -9.03 27.65 -3.01
N GLY A 478 -8.77 26.73 -3.91
CA GLY A 478 -7.44 26.44 -4.45
C GLY A 478 -6.66 25.40 -3.65
N TYR A 479 -5.81 24.73 -4.35
CA TYR A 479 -4.97 23.64 -3.88
C TYR A 479 -3.58 24.15 -3.51
N SER A 480 -3.50 25.28 -2.83
CA SER A 480 -2.23 25.97 -2.54
C SER A 480 -1.40 25.36 -1.43
N THR A 481 -2.01 24.50 -0.58
CA THR A 481 -1.34 23.89 0.57
C THR A 481 -1.20 22.38 0.38
N HIS A 482 -0.12 21.93 -0.20
CA HIS A 482 0.11 20.55 -0.55
C HIS A 482 1.01 19.85 0.47
N ALA A 483 0.68 18.60 0.80
CA ALA A 483 1.42 17.73 1.70
C ALA A 483 2.04 16.52 0.97
N ARG A 484 2.24 16.61 -0.35
CA ARG A 484 3.03 15.69 -1.16
C ARG A 484 3.67 16.40 -2.36
N ALA A 485 4.80 15.86 -2.84
CA ALA A 485 5.58 16.47 -3.91
C ALA A 485 4.96 16.28 -5.30
N SER A 486 4.24 15.17 -5.50
CA SER A 486 3.62 14.84 -6.79
C SER A 486 2.13 15.12 -6.80
N PHE A 487 1.65 15.70 -7.91
CA PHE A 487 0.23 15.93 -8.20
C PHE A 487 -0.05 15.65 -9.66
N SER A 488 -1.24 15.12 -9.96
CA SER A 488 -1.72 15.01 -11.34
C SER A 488 -2.01 16.40 -11.94
N PHE A 489 -2.00 16.49 -13.26
CA PHE A 489 -2.44 17.69 -13.96
C PHE A 489 -3.91 18.05 -13.69
N ALA A 490 -4.71 17.09 -13.20
CA ALA A 490 -6.07 17.34 -12.75
C ALA A 490 -6.14 18.16 -11.45
N ASP A 491 -5.18 17.97 -10.55
CA ASP A 491 -5.15 18.63 -9.24
C ASP A 491 -4.36 19.95 -9.26
N ALA A 492 -3.22 19.97 -9.96
CA ALA A 492 -2.34 21.12 -10.00
C ALA A 492 -1.95 21.45 -11.44
N GLU A 493 -1.72 22.74 -11.72
CA GLU A 493 -1.21 23.17 -13.01
C GLU A 493 0.17 22.55 -13.25
N GLU A 494 0.41 22.03 -14.44
CA GLU A 494 1.68 21.41 -14.88
C GLU A 494 2.19 20.24 -14.00
N GLY A 495 1.34 19.60 -13.20
CA GLY A 495 1.73 18.56 -12.23
C GLY A 495 2.28 19.15 -10.93
N GLY A 496 2.88 18.35 -10.07
CA GLY A 496 3.32 18.74 -8.73
C GLY A 496 4.64 19.51 -8.66
N TYR A 497 5.18 19.66 -7.46
CA TYR A 497 6.43 20.36 -7.17
C TYR A 497 7.61 19.83 -7.97
N LEU A 498 7.73 18.51 -8.11
CA LEU A 498 8.85 17.88 -8.82
C LEU A 498 8.89 18.23 -10.31
N ASN A 499 7.73 18.57 -10.91
CA ASN A 499 7.65 18.98 -12.31
C ASN A 499 7.72 20.53 -12.50
N ASN A 500 7.52 21.31 -11.44
CA ASN A 500 7.41 22.78 -11.53
C ASN A 500 8.57 23.52 -10.87
N THR A 501 9.48 22.82 -10.18
CA THR A 501 10.56 23.45 -9.43
C THR A 501 11.91 22.91 -9.90
N TYR A 502 12.88 23.80 -10.11
CA TYR A 502 14.24 23.38 -10.43
C TYR A 502 14.75 22.41 -9.35
N PRO A 503 15.36 21.27 -9.72
CA PRO A 503 15.73 20.22 -8.76
C PRO A 503 16.61 20.73 -7.62
N ASN A 504 16.12 20.51 -6.42
CA ASN A 504 16.77 20.89 -5.17
C ASN A 504 16.31 19.98 -4.04
N SER A 505 16.87 20.14 -2.86
CA SER A 505 16.42 19.44 -1.65
C SER A 505 16.12 20.40 -0.48
N VAL A 506 15.83 21.67 -0.79
CA VAL A 506 15.42 22.66 0.24
C VAL A 506 13.91 22.63 0.51
N MET A 507 13.14 22.04 -0.39
CA MET A 507 11.68 22.00 -0.27
C MET A 507 11.23 21.09 0.87
N ASN A 508 10.18 21.52 1.56
CA ASN A 508 9.48 20.80 2.60
C ASN A 508 8.00 21.21 2.60
N PHE A 509 7.18 20.59 3.47
CA PHE A 509 5.75 20.87 3.58
C PHE A 509 5.38 21.71 4.80
N ASP A 510 6.33 22.32 5.53
CA ASP A 510 6.05 22.99 6.81
C ASP A 510 5.04 24.14 6.67
N GLU A 511 5.15 24.94 5.58
CA GLU A 511 4.19 26.00 5.30
C GLU A 511 2.77 25.45 5.05
N ALA A 512 2.67 24.37 4.27
CA ALA A 512 1.39 23.70 4.03
C ALA A 512 0.75 23.19 5.32
N LEU A 513 1.58 22.76 6.28
CA LEU A 513 1.15 22.10 7.52
C LEU A 513 0.88 23.08 8.68
N GLU A 514 1.18 24.36 8.55
CA GLU A 514 0.99 25.35 9.63
C GLU A 514 -0.43 25.41 10.16
N LYS A 515 -1.42 25.18 9.30
CA LYS A 515 -2.85 25.23 9.66
C LYS A 515 -3.39 23.97 10.32
N SER A 516 -2.62 22.90 10.40
CA SER A 516 -3.06 21.67 11.07
C SER A 516 -2.68 21.68 12.55
N PRO A 517 -3.65 21.54 13.47
CA PRO A 517 -3.37 21.37 14.88
C PRO A 517 -3.06 19.91 15.27
N VAL A 518 -3.24 18.96 14.34
CA VAL A 518 -3.11 17.52 14.56
C VAL A 518 -2.07 16.91 13.60
N PRO A 519 -1.58 15.69 13.86
CA PRO A 519 -0.69 15.00 12.95
C PRO A 519 -1.26 14.87 11.53
N VAL A 520 -0.41 15.04 10.52
CA VAL A 520 -0.76 14.86 9.11
C VAL A 520 0.07 13.73 8.50
N ILE A 521 -0.62 12.80 7.82
CA ILE A 521 -0.04 11.75 7.01
C ILE A 521 -0.28 12.09 5.54
N GLY A 522 0.75 12.05 4.71
CA GLY A 522 0.64 12.25 3.26
C GLY A 522 -0.21 11.14 2.63
N HIS A 523 -1.36 11.52 2.05
CA HIS A 523 -2.26 10.60 1.38
C HIS A 523 -1.70 10.21 0.02
N GLU A 524 -1.59 8.90 -0.25
CA GLU A 524 -1.24 8.34 -1.56
C GLU A 524 -0.01 9.02 -2.19
N THR A 525 1.05 9.12 -1.40
CA THR A 525 2.31 9.74 -1.77
C THR A 525 2.97 8.99 -2.92
N GLY A 526 3.51 9.73 -3.90
CA GLY A 526 4.21 9.16 -5.05
C GLY A 526 3.31 9.00 -6.27
N GLN A 527 2.88 7.80 -6.61
CA GLN A 527 2.09 7.44 -7.82
C GLN A 527 2.88 7.61 -9.14
N PHE A 528 4.18 7.40 -9.10
CA PHE A 528 5.06 7.51 -10.26
C PHE A 528 4.99 6.24 -11.10
N GLN A 529 4.33 6.32 -12.25
CA GLN A 529 4.14 5.17 -13.15
C GLN A 529 5.47 4.70 -13.76
N THR A 530 5.65 3.38 -13.80
CA THR A 530 6.70 2.72 -14.58
C THR A 530 6.12 2.09 -15.84
N TYR A 531 6.95 1.79 -16.84
CA TYR A 531 6.53 0.93 -17.93
C TYR A 531 6.35 -0.51 -17.42
N PRO A 532 5.35 -1.30 -17.88
CA PRO A 532 5.09 -2.63 -17.33
C PRO A 532 6.21 -3.63 -17.63
N ASN A 533 6.45 -4.54 -16.67
CA ASN A 533 7.30 -5.71 -16.87
C ASN A 533 6.45 -6.87 -17.41
N TYR A 534 6.50 -7.16 -18.70
CA TYR A 534 5.71 -8.23 -19.31
C TYR A 534 6.09 -9.65 -18.86
N GLU A 535 7.26 -9.85 -18.23
CA GLU A 535 7.62 -11.14 -17.63
C GLU A 535 6.74 -11.51 -16.44
N GLU A 536 6.11 -10.51 -15.77
CA GLU A 536 5.18 -10.72 -14.68
C GLU A 536 3.96 -11.54 -15.09
N MET A 537 3.52 -11.48 -16.34
CA MET A 537 2.38 -12.26 -16.82
C MET A 537 2.49 -13.75 -16.52
N LYS A 538 3.70 -14.31 -16.47
CA LYS A 538 3.94 -15.73 -16.16
C LYS A 538 3.52 -16.11 -14.73
N LYS A 539 3.37 -15.16 -13.82
CA LYS A 539 2.97 -15.37 -12.43
C LYS A 539 1.46 -15.49 -12.25
N TYR A 540 0.67 -15.05 -13.22
CA TYR A 540 -0.79 -15.06 -13.17
C TYR A 540 -1.34 -16.47 -13.46
N THR A 541 -1.15 -17.38 -12.51
CA THR A 541 -1.54 -18.79 -12.62
C THR A 541 -2.82 -19.14 -11.86
N GLY A 542 -3.46 -18.14 -11.25
CA GLY A 542 -4.65 -18.29 -10.42
C GLY A 542 -5.96 -17.88 -11.10
N VAL A 543 -6.79 -17.13 -10.37
CA VAL A 543 -8.15 -16.76 -10.84
C VAL A 543 -8.19 -15.50 -11.69
N LEU A 544 -7.17 -14.64 -11.62
CA LEU A 544 -7.07 -13.43 -12.43
C LEU A 544 -6.16 -13.63 -13.64
N ALA A 545 -6.59 -13.07 -14.77
CA ALA A 545 -5.88 -13.11 -16.05
C ALA A 545 -5.16 -11.77 -16.32
N PRO A 546 -3.92 -11.79 -16.81
CA PRO A 546 -3.16 -10.59 -17.12
C PRO A 546 -3.48 -10.04 -18.55
N TRP A 547 -4.75 -9.99 -18.93
CA TRP A 547 -5.14 -9.59 -20.30
C TRP A 547 -4.84 -8.12 -20.59
N ASN A 548 -4.84 -7.26 -19.58
CA ASN A 548 -4.40 -5.87 -19.72
C ASN A 548 -2.92 -5.78 -20.15
N PHE A 549 -2.04 -6.60 -19.56
CA PHE A 549 -0.63 -6.69 -19.99
C PHE A 549 -0.51 -7.20 -21.43
N GLU A 550 -1.30 -8.21 -21.82
CA GLU A 550 -1.31 -8.73 -23.20
C GLU A 550 -1.70 -7.62 -24.18
N VAL A 551 -2.74 -6.84 -23.87
CA VAL A 551 -3.19 -5.71 -24.72
C VAL A 551 -2.10 -4.63 -24.82
N PHE A 552 -1.45 -4.27 -23.73
CA PHE A 552 -0.39 -3.26 -23.75
C PHE A 552 0.86 -3.74 -24.51
N ARG A 553 1.24 -5.00 -24.34
CA ARG A 553 2.32 -5.63 -25.10
C ARG A 553 2.03 -5.64 -26.61
N ASP A 554 0.82 -6.01 -26.99
CA ASP A 554 0.41 -6.04 -28.39
C ASP A 554 0.38 -4.64 -29.02
N ARG A 555 0.02 -3.61 -28.25
CA ARG A 555 0.12 -2.20 -28.71
C ARG A 555 1.58 -1.81 -28.95
N LEU A 556 2.47 -2.17 -28.04
CA LEU A 556 3.91 -1.88 -28.18
C LEU A 556 4.50 -2.62 -29.39
N GLU A 557 4.10 -3.87 -29.64
CA GLU A 557 4.52 -4.64 -30.82
C GLU A 557 4.06 -3.97 -32.13
N LYS A 558 2.81 -3.52 -32.17
CA LYS A 558 2.25 -2.78 -33.32
C LYS A 558 3.00 -1.47 -33.58
N ALA A 559 3.41 -0.79 -32.53
CA ALA A 559 4.26 0.40 -32.61
C ALA A 559 5.73 0.10 -33.00
N GLY A 560 6.10 -1.19 -33.15
CA GLY A 560 7.43 -1.61 -33.56
C GLY A 560 8.52 -1.44 -32.52
N MET A 561 8.16 -1.42 -31.22
CA MET A 561 9.09 -1.16 -30.12
C MET A 561 9.14 -2.29 -29.08
N LEU A 562 8.56 -3.47 -29.35
CA LEU A 562 8.51 -4.55 -28.37
C LEU A 562 9.90 -4.98 -27.86
N GLU A 563 10.92 -4.95 -28.70
CA GLU A 563 12.31 -5.26 -28.33
C GLU A 563 12.87 -4.31 -27.28
N GLN A 564 12.30 -3.09 -27.13
CA GLN A 564 12.74 -2.08 -26.15
C GLN A 564 11.91 -2.15 -24.84
N ALA A 565 10.99 -3.10 -24.71
CA ALA A 565 10.09 -3.16 -23.55
C ALA A 565 10.84 -3.22 -22.20
N ASP A 566 11.89 -4.04 -22.13
CA ASP A 566 12.74 -4.17 -20.94
C ASP A 566 13.56 -2.90 -20.65
N ASP A 567 14.06 -2.23 -21.70
CA ASP A 567 14.75 -0.95 -21.55
C ASP A 567 13.82 0.15 -21.04
N PHE A 568 12.59 0.22 -21.57
CA PHE A 568 11.57 1.17 -21.10
C PHE A 568 11.19 0.91 -19.64
N PHE A 569 10.98 -0.37 -19.27
CA PHE A 569 10.72 -0.75 -17.90
C PHE A 569 11.85 -0.34 -16.96
N LYS A 570 13.09 -0.67 -17.28
CA LYS A 570 14.26 -0.34 -16.46
C LYS A 570 14.49 1.17 -16.35
N ALA A 571 14.37 1.90 -17.46
CA ALA A 571 14.65 3.34 -17.46
C ALA A 571 13.57 4.14 -16.72
N SER A 572 12.28 3.85 -16.97
CA SER A 572 11.18 4.49 -16.23
C SER A 572 11.19 4.10 -14.75
N GLY A 573 11.53 2.85 -14.44
CA GLY A 573 11.63 2.35 -13.07
C GLY A 573 12.76 2.99 -12.28
N ALA A 574 13.96 3.12 -12.86
CA ALA A 574 15.08 3.79 -12.21
C ALA A 574 14.76 5.26 -11.91
N TRP A 575 14.08 5.94 -12.83
CA TRP A 575 13.63 7.32 -12.61
C TRP A 575 12.53 7.41 -11.54
N SER A 576 11.56 6.49 -11.55
CA SER A 576 10.51 6.41 -10.53
C SER A 576 11.09 6.27 -9.12
N VAL A 577 12.15 5.46 -8.93
CA VAL A 577 12.85 5.32 -7.63
C VAL A 577 13.41 6.65 -7.13
N GLU A 578 14.05 7.46 -8.01
CA GLU A 578 14.57 8.77 -7.64
C GLU A 578 13.45 9.78 -7.30
N LEU A 579 12.31 9.70 -7.98
CA LEU A 579 11.14 10.52 -7.68
C LEU A 579 10.51 10.14 -6.33
N TYR A 580 10.35 8.83 -6.04
CA TYR A 580 9.92 8.35 -4.72
C TYR A 580 10.86 8.80 -3.61
N ARG A 581 12.17 8.71 -3.85
CA ARG A 581 13.17 9.21 -2.92
C ARG A 581 12.97 10.69 -2.61
N ALA A 582 12.79 11.52 -3.63
CA ALA A 582 12.60 12.96 -3.45
C ALA A 582 11.34 13.27 -2.61
N ASP A 583 10.23 12.58 -2.89
CA ASP A 583 8.97 12.77 -2.16
C ASP A 583 9.08 12.28 -0.70
N ILE A 584 9.65 11.09 -0.46
CA ILE A 584 9.90 10.54 0.89
C ILE A 584 10.82 11.47 1.70
N GLU A 585 11.94 11.92 1.12
CA GLU A 585 12.86 12.83 1.81
C GLU A 585 12.23 14.20 2.10
N MET A 586 11.32 14.69 1.21
CA MET A 586 10.58 15.93 1.45
C MET A 586 9.63 15.78 2.65
N ASN A 587 8.96 14.63 2.79
CA ASN A 587 8.17 14.30 3.97
C ASN A 587 9.05 14.29 5.24
N LEU A 588 10.21 13.64 5.19
CA LEU A 588 11.14 13.54 6.33
C LEU A 588 11.79 14.88 6.72
N ARG A 589 11.98 15.82 5.76
CA ARG A 589 12.45 17.19 6.01
C ARG A 589 11.39 18.13 6.56
N SER A 590 10.12 17.71 6.58
CA SER A 590 9.01 18.52 7.08
C SER A 590 8.82 18.27 8.56
N LYS A 591 9.12 19.28 9.41
CA LYS A 591 9.10 19.14 10.88
C LYS A 591 7.73 18.81 11.46
N ARG A 592 6.66 19.24 10.76
CA ARG A 592 5.26 19.06 11.18
C ARG A 592 4.60 17.83 10.55
N MET A 593 5.30 17.14 9.64
CA MET A 593 4.79 15.90 9.03
C MET A 593 4.89 14.73 9.99
N ALA A 594 3.87 13.88 10.01
CA ALA A 594 3.80 12.72 10.92
C ALA A 594 3.92 11.38 10.18
N GLY A 595 3.89 11.38 8.86
CA GLY A 595 4.00 10.16 8.05
C GLY A 595 3.60 10.37 6.61
N PHE A 596 3.70 9.30 5.84
CA PHE A 596 3.20 9.18 4.48
C PHE A 596 2.62 7.79 4.23
N GLN A 597 1.76 7.66 3.22
CA GLN A 597 1.21 6.41 2.71
C GLN A 597 1.47 6.36 1.21
N LEU A 598 2.45 5.54 0.81
CA LEU A 598 2.83 5.41 -0.61
C LEU A 598 1.67 4.82 -1.42
N LEU A 599 1.47 5.31 -2.58
CA LEU A 599 0.76 4.66 -3.68
C LEU A 599 1.76 4.45 -4.83
N ASP A 600 2.51 3.38 -4.89
CA ASP A 600 2.56 2.38 -3.84
C ASP A 600 3.94 1.73 -3.78
N LEU A 601 4.21 0.91 -2.79
CA LEU A 601 5.35 0.00 -2.79
C LEU A 601 5.15 -1.14 -3.80
N GLN A 602 3.91 -1.57 -4.01
CA GLN A 602 3.44 -2.69 -4.82
C GLN A 602 2.59 -2.20 -5.99
N ASP A 603 2.75 -2.79 -7.17
CA ASP A 603 1.83 -2.59 -8.27
C ASP A 603 0.41 -3.05 -7.92
N TYR A 604 -0.61 -2.32 -8.39
CA TYR A 604 -1.97 -2.81 -8.33
C TYR A 604 -2.67 -2.69 -9.70
N PRO A 605 -2.32 -3.58 -10.64
CA PRO A 605 -2.83 -3.55 -12.01
C PRO A 605 -4.34 -3.79 -12.10
N GLY A 606 -5.01 -3.95 -10.96
CA GLY A 606 -6.46 -4.04 -10.81
C GLY A 606 -7.19 -2.72 -11.06
N GLN A 607 -6.50 -1.57 -11.08
CA GLN A 607 -7.10 -0.28 -11.38
C GLN A 607 -6.35 0.39 -12.54
N GLY A 608 -6.71 0.04 -13.75
CA GLY A 608 -6.07 0.55 -14.95
C GLY A 608 -4.63 0.07 -15.11
N SER A 609 -3.72 1.00 -15.31
CA SER A 609 -2.28 0.76 -15.50
C SER A 609 -1.46 1.21 -14.27
N ALA A 610 -1.92 0.92 -13.06
CA ALA A 610 -1.26 1.32 -11.82
C ALA A 610 0.03 0.50 -11.54
N TYR A 611 0.98 0.58 -12.48
CA TYR A 611 2.34 0.05 -12.38
C TYR A 611 3.23 1.05 -11.66
N VAL A 612 2.91 1.35 -10.42
CA VAL A 612 3.54 2.42 -9.62
C VAL A 612 4.47 1.88 -8.54
N GLY A 613 4.46 0.57 -8.30
CA GLY A 613 5.29 -0.08 -7.29
C GLY A 613 6.73 -0.31 -7.73
N ILE A 614 7.62 -0.43 -6.77
CA ILE A 614 8.96 -1.02 -6.95
C ILE A 614 8.93 -2.55 -6.79
N LEU A 615 7.82 -3.06 -6.27
CA LEU A 615 7.44 -4.48 -6.22
C LEU A 615 6.30 -4.73 -7.21
N ASP A 616 6.21 -5.94 -7.71
CA ASP A 616 5.11 -6.37 -8.57
C ASP A 616 3.82 -6.67 -7.78
N ALA A 617 2.75 -7.08 -8.47
CA ALA A 617 1.46 -7.39 -7.85
C ALA A 617 1.50 -8.57 -6.86
N PHE A 618 2.59 -9.33 -6.81
CA PHE A 618 2.82 -10.48 -5.91
C PHE A 618 3.75 -10.12 -4.74
N MET A 619 4.09 -8.84 -4.57
CA MET A 619 5.09 -8.37 -3.60
C MET A 619 6.50 -8.92 -3.86
N ASP A 620 6.83 -9.29 -5.08
CA ASP A 620 8.19 -9.66 -5.46
C ASP A 620 8.93 -8.45 -6.04
N SER A 621 10.25 -8.40 -5.82
CA SER A 621 11.09 -7.32 -6.34
C SER A 621 11.06 -7.28 -7.87
N LYS A 622 10.83 -6.10 -8.44
CA LYS A 622 10.98 -5.83 -9.87
C LYS A 622 12.45 -5.64 -10.29
N GLY A 623 13.40 -5.72 -9.34
CA GLY A 623 14.82 -5.51 -9.61
C GLY A 623 15.22 -4.04 -9.87
N LEU A 624 14.34 -3.09 -9.58
CA LEU A 624 14.56 -1.66 -9.82
C LEU A 624 15.46 -1.03 -8.75
N VAL A 625 15.36 -1.49 -7.51
CA VAL A 625 16.17 -1.03 -6.38
C VAL A 625 16.27 -2.12 -5.32
N GLU A 626 17.46 -2.30 -4.76
CA GLU A 626 17.67 -3.19 -3.64
C GLU A 626 17.11 -2.59 -2.33
N PRO A 627 16.54 -3.41 -1.42
CA PRO A 627 16.02 -2.93 -0.14
C PRO A 627 17.02 -2.09 0.65
N LYS A 628 18.30 -2.47 0.64
CA LYS A 628 19.37 -1.72 1.31
C LYS A 628 19.53 -0.30 0.75
N LYS A 629 19.40 -0.12 -0.57
CA LYS A 629 19.50 1.20 -1.21
C LYS A 629 18.24 2.04 -0.94
N TRP A 630 17.07 1.43 -0.99
CA TRP A 630 15.82 2.09 -0.64
C TRP A 630 15.80 2.57 0.81
N ARG A 631 16.36 1.80 1.73
CA ARG A 631 16.46 2.18 3.15
C ARG A 631 17.42 3.35 3.41
N GLU A 632 18.23 3.78 2.46
CA GLU A 632 19.05 5.01 2.61
C GLU A 632 18.16 6.25 2.82
N PHE A 633 16.93 6.25 2.24
CA PHE A 633 15.98 7.36 2.35
C PHE A 633 14.61 6.96 2.93
N CYS A 634 14.37 5.68 3.20
CA CYS A 634 13.13 5.18 3.78
C CYS A 634 13.45 4.21 4.93
N SER A 635 13.78 4.75 6.10
CA SER A 635 14.05 3.98 7.32
C SER A 635 13.75 4.81 8.56
N GLU A 636 13.89 4.18 9.72
CA GLU A 636 13.69 4.82 11.02
C GLU A 636 14.71 5.93 11.33
N VAL A 637 15.88 5.88 10.68
CA VAL A 637 16.92 6.92 10.81
C VAL A 637 17.47 7.24 9.42
N VAL A 638 17.32 8.48 8.97
CA VAL A 638 17.75 8.94 7.64
C VAL A 638 18.60 10.20 7.75
N PRO A 639 19.90 10.16 7.38
CA PRO A 639 20.69 11.37 7.17
C PRO A 639 20.22 12.09 5.90
N LEU A 640 19.96 13.37 5.97
CA LEU A 640 19.39 14.21 4.91
C LEU A 640 20.36 15.33 4.52
N LEU A 641 20.40 15.63 3.22
CA LEU A 641 21.07 16.79 2.67
C LEU A 641 20.04 17.82 2.21
N THR A 642 20.18 19.06 2.63
CA THR A 642 19.41 20.19 2.13
C THR A 642 20.34 21.07 1.29
N THR A 643 20.16 21.11 -0.03
CA THR A 643 20.96 21.91 -0.99
C THR A 643 20.09 22.57 -2.04
N ALA A 644 20.48 23.76 -2.47
CA ALA A 644 19.72 24.57 -3.41
C ALA A 644 19.68 24.02 -4.84
N LYS A 645 20.63 23.16 -5.22
CA LYS A 645 20.72 22.56 -6.57
C LYS A 645 21.60 21.31 -6.55
N PHE A 646 21.49 20.50 -7.59
CA PHE A 646 22.35 19.33 -7.79
C PHE A 646 23.41 19.55 -8.88
N CYS A 647 23.23 20.55 -9.76
CA CYS A 647 24.20 20.90 -10.80
C CYS A 647 25.00 22.14 -10.37
N TRP A 648 26.32 22.02 -10.39
CA TRP A 648 27.28 23.03 -9.93
C TRP A 648 28.33 23.33 -10.98
N THR A 649 28.97 24.49 -10.87
CA THR A 649 30.11 24.85 -11.71
C THR A 649 31.41 24.77 -10.88
N GLY A 650 32.50 24.36 -11.49
CA GLY A 650 33.83 24.41 -10.86
C GLY A 650 34.13 25.81 -10.35
N GLY A 651 34.75 25.91 -9.18
CA GLY A 651 35.02 27.17 -8.49
C GLY A 651 33.85 27.71 -7.66
N GLU A 652 32.62 27.19 -7.83
CA GLU A 652 31.49 27.58 -6.96
C GLU A 652 31.66 27.10 -5.52
N SER A 653 31.10 27.86 -4.58
CA SER A 653 31.04 27.48 -3.17
C SER A 653 29.81 26.63 -2.93
N PHE A 654 30.01 25.31 -2.82
CA PHE A 654 28.97 24.38 -2.36
C PHE A 654 28.58 24.65 -0.91
N ALA A 655 27.29 24.75 -0.64
CA ALA A 655 26.74 24.80 0.69
C ALA A 655 25.60 23.78 0.81
N GLY A 656 25.63 22.93 1.83
CA GLY A 656 24.58 21.95 2.10
C GLY A 656 24.37 21.77 3.59
N THR A 657 23.13 21.91 4.06
CA THR A 657 22.76 21.62 5.45
C THR A 657 22.56 20.10 5.60
N VAL A 658 23.17 19.56 6.65
CA VAL A 658 23.02 18.14 7.00
C VAL A 658 22.05 18.04 8.18
N GLU A 659 21.02 17.28 7.98
CA GLU A 659 20.00 16.97 8.98
C GLU A 659 19.91 15.46 9.21
N ILE A 660 19.24 15.04 10.25
CA ILE A 660 18.93 13.65 10.52
C ILE A 660 17.48 13.54 10.97
N ALA A 661 16.68 12.76 10.21
CA ALA A 661 15.38 12.31 10.67
C ALA A 661 15.59 11.08 11.56
N ASN A 662 15.42 11.25 12.87
CA ASN A 662 15.62 10.20 13.87
C ASN A 662 14.31 9.86 14.55
N TYR A 663 13.72 8.73 14.16
CA TYR A 663 12.49 8.17 14.74
C TYR A 663 12.71 6.73 15.24
N GLY A 664 13.97 6.31 15.34
CA GLY A 664 14.35 4.96 15.71
C GLY A 664 14.80 4.86 17.17
N GLU A 665 16.04 5.11 17.39
CA GLU A 665 16.67 4.86 18.67
C GLU A 665 17.15 6.14 19.35
N THR A 666 16.97 6.20 20.66
CA THR A 666 17.60 7.23 21.52
C THR A 666 19.12 7.06 21.60
N SER A 667 19.64 5.88 21.22
CA SER A 667 21.08 5.55 21.27
C SER A 667 21.96 6.28 20.24
N LEU A 668 21.41 7.19 19.41
CA LEU A 668 22.19 8.10 18.55
C LEU A 668 22.89 9.22 19.33
N ASN A 669 22.59 9.39 20.60
CA ASN A 669 23.32 10.27 21.47
C ASN A 669 24.83 9.95 21.41
N GLU A 670 25.67 10.99 21.30
CA GLU A 670 27.14 10.89 21.17
C GLU A 670 27.65 10.33 19.82
N LYS A 671 26.75 9.98 18.87
CA LYS A 671 27.13 9.62 17.50
C LYS A 671 27.38 10.86 16.64
N SER A 672 27.92 10.64 15.47
CA SER A 672 28.24 11.70 14.52
C SER A 672 27.89 11.29 13.10
N ILE A 673 27.66 12.28 12.25
CA ILE A 673 27.57 12.10 10.82
C ILE A 673 28.91 12.45 10.19
N SER A 674 29.53 11.49 9.49
CA SER A 674 30.63 11.77 8.57
C SER A 674 30.08 12.05 7.19
N TRP A 675 30.68 13.00 6.48
CA TRP A 675 30.39 13.30 5.10
C TRP A 675 31.63 13.22 4.22
N GLU A 676 31.49 12.78 3.00
CA GLU A 676 32.56 12.77 2.01
C GLU A 676 32.01 12.99 0.61
N LEU A 677 32.51 14.01 -0.09
CA LEU A 677 32.25 14.26 -1.50
C LEU A 677 33.35 13.60 -2.34
N LYS A 678 32.97 12.74 -3.28
CA LYS A 678 33.90 11.97 -4.13
C LYS A 678 33.64 12.14 -5.62
N ASN A 679 34.70 12.10 -6.41
CA ASN A 679 34.63 11.78 -7.81
C ASN A 679 35.34 10.42 -8.03
N GLY A 680 34.56 9.37 -8.19
CA GLY A 680 35.05 8.00 -8.16
C GLY A 680 35.80 7.68 -6.87
N LYS A 681 37.10 7.40 -6.97
CA LYS A 681 37.99 7.13 -5.82
C LYS A 681 38.60 8.38 -5.19
N LYS A 682 38.55 9.54 -5.88
CA LYS A 682 39.16 10.77 -5.41
C LYS A 682 38.23 11.52 -4.47
N SER A 683 38.68 11.77 -3.22
CA SER A 683 37.98 12.62 -2.27
C SER A 683 38.19 14.10 -2.63
N LEU A 684 37.08 14.85 -2.74
CA LEU A 684 37.06 16.30 -2.99
C LEU A 684 36.94 17.09 -1.69
N GLY A 685 36.40 16.46 -0.66
CA GLY A 685 36.26 17.04 0.66
C GLY A 685 35.57 16.04 1.62
N LYS A 686 35.88 16.13 2.90
CA LYS A 686 35.31 15.29 3.94
C LYS A 686 35.26 16.00 5.26
N GLY A 687 34.38 15.55 6.16
CA GLY A 687 34.27 16.11 7.50
C GLY A 687 33.38 15.27 8.40
N LYS A 688 33.14 15.78 9.59
CA LYS A 688 32.32 15.10 10.61
C LYS A 688 31.55 16.15 11.42
N MET A 689 30.30 15.81 11.79
CA MET A 689 29.40 16.65 12.58
C MET A 689 28.81 15.83 13.71
N ALA A 690 28.63 16.44 14.88
CA ALA A 690 27.89 15.80 15.99
C ALA A 690 26.40 15.71 15.65
N ILE A 691 25.73 14.65 16.09
CA ILE A 691 24.28 14.53 16.05
C ILE A 691 23.73 15.16 17.33
N PRO A 692 22.79 16.11 17.23
CA PRO A 692 22.05 16.58 18.41
C PRO A 692 21.28 15.44 19.08
N SER A 693 21.08 15.53 20.39
CA SER A 693 20.24 14.56 21.11
C SER A 693 18.75 14.77 20.81
N GLY A 694 17.97 13.69 20.79
CA GLY A 694 16.52 13.73 20.64
C GLY A 694 15.98 12.91 19.48
N LEU A 695 14.66 12.94 19.33
CA LEU A 695 13.90 12.33 18.24
C LEU A 695 13.29 13.40 17.32
N GLY A 696 12.97 13.03 16.10
CA GLY A 696 12.44 13.93 15.08
C GLY A 696 13.50 14.41 14.09
N LEU A 697 13.24 15.50 13.40
CA LEU A 697 14.18 16.12 12.47
C LEU A 697 15.17 17.03 13.24
N LEU A 698 16.45 16.68 13.18
CA LEU A 698 17.52 17.36 13.91
C LEU A 698 18.57 17.89 12.94
N THR A 699 19.01 19.15 13.11
CA THR A 699 20.06 19.76 12.27
C THR A 699 21.43 19.47 12.85
N ALA A 700 22.29 18.75 12.10
CA ALA A 700 23.65 18.40 12.51
C ALA A 700 24.67 19.51 12.19
N GLY A 701 24.51 20.22 11.06
CA GLY A 701 25.40 21.29 10.67
C GLY A 701 25.38 21.60 9.17
N THR A 702 26.36 22.38 8.70
CA THR A 702 26.43 22.78 7.29
C THR A 702 27.79 22.41 6.69
N ILE A 703 27.80 21.74 5.56
CA ILE A 703 28.98 21.54 4.71
C ILE A 703 29.22 22.81 3.92
N ARG A 704 30.45 23.28 3.91
CA ARG A 704 30.91 24.38 3.05
C ARG A 704 32.21 23.93 2.37
N LEU A 705 32.19 23.95 1.02
CA LEU A 705 33.34 23.50 0.22
C LEU A 705 33.42 24.30 -1.08
N THR A 706 34.60 24.87 -1.40
CA THR A 706 34.83 25.38 -2.76
C THR A 706 35.09 24.18 -3.69
N LEU A 707 34.23 24.01 -4.69
CA LEU A 707 34.37 22.94 -5.68
C LEU A 707 35.63 23.19 -6.53
N PRO A 708 36.37 22.14 -6.94
CA PRO A 708 37.54 22.30 -7.78
C PRO A 708 37.16 22.81 -9.17
N ASP A 709 38.01 23.60 -9.79
CA ASP A 709 37.89 23.87 -11.22
C ASP A 709 38.04 22.57 -12.01
N VAL A 710 37.26 22.45 -13.06
CA VAL A 710 37.17 21.23 -13.87
C VAL A 710 37.25 21.57 -15.38
N GLU A 711 37.90 20.73 -16.13
CA GLU A 711 37.97 20.87 -17.59
C GLU A 711 36.86 20.10 -18.30
N GLN A 712 36.39 18.99 -17.70
CA GLN A 712 35.33 18.12 -18.17
C GLN A 712 34.31 17.89 -17.08
N ALA A 713 33.03 17.85 -17.44
CA ALA A 713 31.96 17.58 -16.49
C ALA A 713 32.06 16.17 -15.91
N TYR A 714 31.66 16.01 -14.65
CA TYR A 714 31.55 14.70 -14.03
C TYR A 714 30.48 14.68 -12.96
N LYS A 715 29.98 13.46 -12.65
CA LYS A 715 29.10 13.19 -11.54
C LYS A 715 29.94 12.85 -10.30
N ALA A 716 29.81 13.63 -9.24
CA ALA A 716 30.32 13.35 -7.91
C ALA A 716 29.22 12.75 -7.02
N GLU A 717 29.63 12.07 -5.97
CA GLU A 717 28.72 11.53 -4.95
C GLU A 717 29.06 12.11 -3.57
N LEU A 718 28.06 12.70 -2.91
CA LEU A 718 28.15 13.10 -1.51
C LEU A 718 27.53 12.02 -0.62
N LEU A 719 28.36 11.31 0.15
CA LEU A 719 27.96 10.29 1.11
C LEU A 719 27.84 10.90 2.51
N LEU A 720 26.71 10.66 3.17
CA LEU A 720 26.45 10.93 4.58
C LEU A 720 26.36 9.60 5.32
N LYS A 721 27.08 9.42 6.45
CA LYS A 721 27.08 8.16 7.20
C LYS A 721 27.07 8.40 8.70
N VAL A 722 26.16 7.74 9.41
CA VAL A 722 26.09 7.75 10.87
C VAL A 722 27.11 6.78 11.45
N SER A 723 28.00 7.28 12.31
CA SER A 723 29.11 6.49 12.86
C SER A 723 28.64 5.30 13.68
N GLY A 724 29.24 4.11 13.44
CA GLY A 724 28.94 2.88 14.18
C GLY A 724 27.55 2.32 13.92
N THR A 725 26.93 2.66 12.79
CA THR A 725 25.63 2.13 12.34
C THR A 725 25.66 1.78 10.87
N SER A 726 24.56 1.19 10.36
CA SER A 726 24.33 0.98 8.93
C SER A 726 23.64 2.16 8.24
N TYR A 727 23.21 3.18 8.98
CA TYR A 727 22.47 4.31 8.42
C TYR A 727 23.39 5.23 7.61
N GLN A 728 23.04 5.39 6.36
CA GLN A 728 23.72 6.26 5.42
C GLN A 728 22.76 6.77 4.36
N ASN A 729 23.14 7.83 3.66
CA ASN A 729 22.47 8.34 2.46
C ASN A 729 23.48 8.95 1.51
N SER A 730 23.24 8.93 0.21
CA SER A 730 24.15 9.46 -0.79
C SER A 730 23.42 10.33 -1.81
N TYR A 731 24.07 11.40 -2.28
CA TYR A 731 23.48 12.39 -3.18
C TYR A 731 24.37 12.63 -4.40
N PRO A 732 23.82 12.58 -5.62
CA PRO A 732 24.58 12.94 -6.82
C PRO A 732 24.76 14.47 -6.91
N LEU A 733 25.95 14.90 -7.31
CA LEU A 733 26.22 16.29 -7.68
C LEU A 733 26.94 16.30 -9.02
N TRP A 734 26.40 17.02 -9.99
CA TRP A 734 27.06 17.21 -11.29
C TRP A 734 27.91 18.49 -11.25
N ILE A 735 29.20 18.39 -11.58
CA ILE A 735 30.12 19.50 -11.56
C ILE A 735 30.60 19.76 -13.00
N TYR A 736 30.23 20.92 -13.50
CA TYR A 736 30.52 21.37 -14.87
C TYR A 736 31.68 22.36 -14.92
N PRO A 737 32.43 22.44 -16.05
CA PRO A 737 33.41 23.49 -16.23
C PRO A 737 32.77 24.89 -16.23
N ALA A 738 33.52 25.89 -15.81
CA ALA A 738 33.13 27.29 -16.02
C ALA A 738 32.94 27.56 -17.53
N LYS A 739 31.97 28.46 -17.87
CA LYS A 739 31.52 28.70 -19.23
C LYS A 739 32.69 28.74 -20.26
N LYS A 740 32.66 27.77 -21.18
CA LYS A 740 33.44 27.85 -22.42
C LYS A 740 32.59 28.55 -23.46
N GLN A 741 33.17 29.48 -24.23
CA GLN A 741 32.50 29.97 -25.43
C GLN A 741 32.44 28.81 -26.44
N LEU A 742 31.24 28.32 -26.68
CA LEU A 742 30.99 27.31 -27.70
C LEU A 742 31.07 27.98 -29.08
N LYS A 743 31.89 27.43 -29.94
CA LYS A 743 31.93 27.85 -31.37
C LYS A 743 31.32 26.72 -32.19
N ALA A 744 30.36 27.05 -33.03
CA ALA A 744 29.69 26.07 -33.91
C ALA A 744 30.66 25.42 -34.92
N GLY A 745 31.86 25.98 -35.12
CA GLY A 745 32.81 25.46 -36.07
C GLY A 745 32.24 25.46 -37.50
N ASN A 746 32.20 24.28 -38.13
CA ASN A 746 31.60 24.08 -39.45
C ASN A 746 30.16 23.52 -39.37
N VAL A 747 29.54 23.56 -38.24
CA VAL A 747 28.13 23.11 -38.04
C VAL A 747 27.18 24.27 -38.29
N VAL A 748 26.24 24.08 -39.20
CA VAL A 748 25.16 25.04 -39.43
C VAL A 748 24.12 24.86 -38.37
N VAL A 749 23.87 25.89 -37.54
CA VAL A 749 22.81 25.85 -36.51
C VAL A 749 21.60 26.60 -37.08
N ALA A 750 20.46 25.90 -37.15
CA ALA A 750 19.22 26.38 -37.75
C ALA A 750 18.02 26.12 -36.88
N ARG A 751 16.96 26.92 -37.05
CA ARG A 751 15.65 26.70 -36.42
C ARG A 751 14.57 26.24 -37.40
N GLN A 752 14.82 26.37 -38.71
CA GLN A 752 13.92 25.98 -39.80
C GLN A 752 14.72 25.33 -40.93
N LEU A 753 14.10 24.41 -41.67
CA LEU A 753 14.63 23.81 -42.88
C LEU A 753 14.44 24.75 -44.07
N THR A 754 15.27 25.75 -44.15
CA THR A 754 15.32 26.68 -45.32
C THR A 754 16.07 26.04 -46.51
N ASP A 755 15.91 26.63 -47.69
CA ASP A 755 16.69 26.20 -48.89
C ASP A 755 18.20 26.24 -48.65
N ASP A 756 18.70 27.23 -47.89
CA ASP A 756 20.11 27.33 -47.55
C ASP A 756 20.56 26.18 -46.66
N VAL A 757 19.75 25.78 -45.68
CA VAL A 757 20.00 24.63 -44.82
C VAL A 757 20.00 23.33 -45.62
N LEU A 758 19.03 23.16 -46.51
CA LEU A 758 18.93 22.00 -47.41
C LEU A 758 20.14 21.95 -48.38
N ASN A 759 20.55 23.10 -48.92
CA ASN A 759 21.73 23.19 -49.75
C ASN A 759 23.02 22.86 -49.00
N ALA A 760 23.14 23.30 -47.73
CA ALA A 760 24.26 22.93 -46.88
C ALA A 760 24.34 21.40 -46.71
N LEU A 761 23.20 20.73 -46.47
CA LEU A 761 23.12 19.26 -46.40
C LEU A 761 23.52 18.61 -47.72
N LYS A 762 23.00 19.09 -48.90
CA LYS A 762 23.34 18.55 -50.20
C LYS A 762 24.84 18.68 -50.54
N GLN A 763 25.52 19.65 -49.95
CA GLN A 763 26.96 19.87 -50.11
C GLN A 763 27.84 19.12 -49.10
N GLY A 764 27.27 18.24 -48.31
CA GLY A 764 28.01 17.45 -47.31
C GLY A 764 28.22 18.16 -45.96
N GLY A 765 27.47 19.22 -45.71
CA GLY A 765 27.54 20.00 -44.48
C GLY A 765 26.89 19.27 -43.30
N LYS A 766 27.30 19.67 -42.09
CA LYS A 766 26.69 19.21 -40.83
C LYS A 766 25.69 20.25 -40.34
N VAL A 767 24.48 19.83 -39.98
CA VAL A 767 23.42 20.73 -39.52
C VAL A 767 22.93 20.29 -38.15
N LEU A 768 22.79 21.27 -37.24
CA LEU A 768 22.00 21.14 -35.99
C LEU A 768 20.71 21.92 -36.18
N LEU A 769 19.60 21.21 -36.28
CA LEU A 769 18.27 21.79 -36.41
C LEU A 769 17.55 21.76 -35.05
N MET A 770 17.15 22.93 -34.55
CA MET A 770 16.37 23.10 -33.33
C MET A 770 15.06 23.84 -33.66
N PRO A 771 13.99 23.15 -34.09
CA PRO A 771 12.75 23.79 -34.52
C PRO A 771 12.10 24.57 -33.36
N LEU A 772 11.28 25.56 -33.72
CA LEU A 772 10.44 26.26 -32.77
C LEU A 772 9.19 25.39 -32.46
N GLU A 773 8.63 25.52 -31.26
CA GLU A 773 7.42 24.82 -30.86
C GLU A 773 6.28 25.00 -31.86
N GLU A 774 6.04 26.23 -32.30
CA GLU A 774 4.99 26.60 -33.24
C GLU A 774 5.08 25.88 -34.60
N ASP A 775 6.31 25.49 -35.00
CA ASP A 775 6.55 24.78 -36.28
C ASP A 775 6.32 23.28 -36.18
N CYS A 776 6.27 22.73 -34.96
CA CYS A 776 6.20 21.26 -34.74
C CYS A 776 5.10 20.81 -33.76
N LYS A 777 4.28 21.71 -33.25
CA LYS A 777 3.26 21.45 -32.24
C LYS A 777 2.31 20.29 -32.58
N GLU A 778 1.92 20.14 -33.85
CA GLU A 778 0.99 19.10 -34.30
C GLU A 778 1.63 17.70 -34.33
N VAL A 779 2.95 17.58 -34.27
CA VAL A 779 3.71 16.33 -34.37
C VAL A 779 4.58 16.08 -33.14
N THR A 780 4.24 16.68 -32.02
CA THR A 780 4.98 16.59 -30.77
C THR A 780 4.05 16.31 -29.59
N VAL A 781 4.65 15.89 -28.46
CA VAL A 781 4.03 15.92 -27.13
C VAL A 781 4.81 16.89 -26.24
N GLY A 782 4.20 17.40 -25.17
CA GLY A 782 4.88 18.31 -24.25
C GLY A 782 5.95 17.61 -23.41
N GLY A 783 6.83 18.39 -22.79
CA GLY A 783 7.83 17.90 -21.85
C GLY A 783 7.25 17.69 -20.47
N LEU A 784 7.38 16.48 -19.94
CA LEU A 784 7.05 16.11 -18.56
C LEU A 784 8.31 15.56 -17.89
N PHE A 785 8.77 16.23 -16.84
CA PHE A 785 10.01 15.83 -16.17
C PHE A 785 9.81 14.62 -15.24
N GLN A 786 8.78 14.64 -14.40
CA GLN A 786 8.40 13.47 -13.60
C GLN A 786 7.73 12.41 -14.48
N THR A 787 7.70 11.17 -14.04
CA THR A 787 6.84 10.16 -14.69
C THR A 787 5.38 10.50 -14.44
N ASP A 788 4.53 10.23 -15.44
CA ASP A 788 3.11 10.53 -15.33
C ASP A 788 2.43 9.63 -14.28
N TYR A 789 1.24 10.04 -13.86
CA TYR A 789 0.37 9.21 -13.04
C TYR A 789 -0.13 8.00 -13.83
N TRP A 790 -0.43 6.94 -13.12
CA TRP A 790 -1.13 5.79 -13.68
C TRP A 790 -2.49 6.21 -14.30
N ASN A 791 -3.01 5.40 -15.24
CA ASN A 791 -4.28 5.64 -15.92
C ASN A 791 -4.37 7.01 -16.63
N TYR A 792 -3.41 7.25 -17.52
CA TYR A 792 -3.36 8.45 -18.35
C TYR A 792 -4.73 8.81 -18.97
N ARG A 793 -5.49 7.81 -19.48
CA ARG A 793 -6.79 8.02 -20.11
C ARG A 793 -7.82 8.65 -19.16
N MET A 794 -7.87 8.18 -17.90
CA MET A 794 -8.78 8.71 -16.89
C MET A 794 -8.40 10.14 -16.52
N PHE A 795 -7.14 10.41 -16.23
CA PHE A 795 -6.67 11.74 -15.84
C PHE A 795 -6.81 12.74 -16.98
N LYS A 796 -6.53 12.31 -18.23
CA LYS A 796 -6.82 13.15 -19.42
C LYS A 796 -8.30 13.50 -19.51
N SER A 797 -9.20 12.55 -19.33
CA SER A 797 -10.66 12.79 -19.32
C SER A 797 -11.10 13.76 -18.23
N ILE A 798 -10.46 13.68 -17.05
CA ILE A 798 -10.71 14.63 -15.95
C ILE A 798 -10.25 16.02 -16.36
N CYS A 799 -9.01 16.17 -16.87
CA CYS A 799 -8.48 17.46 -17.33
C CYS A 799 -9.35 18.09 -18.43
N ASP A 800 -9.76 17.31 -19.44
CA ASP A 800 -10.65 17.75 -20.51
C ASP A 800 -11.98 18.29 -19.94
N ARG A 801 -12.58 17.59 -18.97
CA ARG A 801 -13.82 17.98 -18.30
C ARG A 801 -13.70 19.28 -17.52
N ILE A 802 -12.60 19.46 -16.78
CA ILE A 802 -12.36 20.66 -15.97
C ILE A 802 -11.63 21.78 -16.72
N LYS A 803 -11.35 21.56 -18.02
CA LYS A 803 -10.68 22.52 -18.93
C LYS A 803 -9.29 22.94 -18.43
N LYS A 804 -8.53 22.01 -17.87
CA LYS A 804 -7.11 22.18 -17.54
C LYS A 804 -6.23 21.51 -18.60
N PRO A 805 -4.95 21.90 -18.71
CA PRO A 805 -3.99 21.18 -19.55
C PRO A 805 -3.91 19.71 -19.12
N ALA A 806 -3.94 18.80 -20.09
CA ALA A 806 -3.67 17.40 -19.84
C ALA A 806 -2.15 17.18 -19.68
N SER A 807 -1.79 16.14 -18.89
CA SER A 807 -0.42 15.71 -18.79
C SER A 807 0.13 15.31 -20.15
N PRO A 808 1.41 15.61 -20.46
CA PRO A 808 2.12 15.06 -21.63
C PRO A 808 2.12 13.53 -21.69
N GLY A 809 1.96 12.83 -20.56
CA GLY A 809 1.76 11.38 -20.51
C GLY A 809 3.04 10.56 -20.71
N THR A 810 4.21 11.10 -20.41
CA THR A 810 5.49 10.43 -20.64
C THR A 810 6.08 9.86 -19.34
N LEU A 811 6.99 8.86 -19.46
CA LEU A 811 7.53 8.09 -18.35
C LEU A 811 9.06 8.27 -18.17
N GLY A 812 9.60 9.36 -18.70
CA GLY A 812 11.03 9.64 -18.66
C GLY A 812 11.72 9.34 -20.00
N ILE A 813 13.06 9.31 -19.98
CA ILE A 813 13.88 9.10 -21.18
C ILE A 813 14.68 7.80 -21.11
N LEU A 814 15.03 7.32 -22.31
CA LEU A 814 16.00 6.25 -22.53
C LEU A 814 17.15 6.83 -23.37
N THR A 815 18.40 6.65 -22.92
CA THR A 815 19.61 7.08 -23.60
C THR A 815 20.66 5.96 -23.62
N ASN A 816 21.68 6.10 -24.48
CA ASN A 816 22.92 5.35 -24.35
C ASN A 816 24.00 6.28 -23.77
N PRO A 817 24.39 6.16 -22.49
CA PRO A 817 25.38 7.04 -21.85
C PRO A 817 26.75 7.08 -22.52
N GLU A 818 27.10 6.04 -23.29
CA GLU A 818 28.38 5.93 -23.99
C GLU A 818 28.36 6.63 -25.35
N HIS A 819 27.23 7.22 -25.75
CA HIS A 819 27.15 7.96 -26.99
C HIS A 819 28.03 9.24 -26.93
N PRO A 820 28.87 9.56 -27.93
CA PRO A 820 29.82 10.70 -27.88
C PRO A 820 29.18 12.06 -27.61
N VAL A 821 27.88 12.23 -27.87
CA VAL A 821 27.16 13.48 -27.56
C VAL A 821 27.13 13.78 -26.06
N PHE A 822 27.35 12.76 -25.21
CA PHE A 822 27.33 12.87 -23.76
C PHE A 822 28.72 12.98 -23.12
N ASP A 823 29.81 13.08 -23.90
CA ASP A 823 31.15 13.17 -23.35
C ASP A 823 31.32 14.34 -22.36
N ASP A 824 30.65 15.47 -22.59
CA ASP A 824 30.60 16.62 -21.67
C ASP A 824 29.28 16.75 -20.88
N PHE A 825 28.41 15.73 -20.94
CA PHE A 825 27.14 15.67 -20.21
C PHE A 825 26.98 14.28 -19.58
N PRO A 826 27.70 14.00 -18.46
CA PRO A 826 27.70 12.68 -17.85
C PRO A 826 26.30 12.30 -17.37
N THR A 827 25.68 11.33 -18.02
CA THR A 827 24.31 10.90 -17.77
C THR A 827 24.21 9.39 -17.57
N GLU A 828 23.12 8.93 -16.99
CA GLU A 828 22.70 7.55 -16.95
C GLU A 828 21.85 7.20 -18.18
N TYR A 829 21.48 5.93 -18.32
CA TYR A 829 20.58 5.46 -19.39
C TYR A 829 19.11 5.93 -19.21
N HIS A 830 18.81 6.60 -18.11
CA HIS A 830 17.49 7.08 -17.72
C HIS A 830 17.53 8.56 -17.31
N THR A 831 16.36 9.14 -17.05
CA THR A 831 16.23 10.51 -16.53
C THR A 831 16.95 10.65 -15.18
N ASN A 832 17.60 11.78 -14.99
CA ASN A 832 18.13 12.23 -13.69
C ASN A 832 17.93 13.74 -13.50
N TRP A 833 18.33 14.28 -12.35
CA TRP A 833 18.05 15.66 -11.97
C TRP A 833 18.61 16.72 -12.91
N GLN A 834 19.73 16.46 -13.59
CA GLN A 834 20.34 17.44 -14.53
C GLN A 834 19.51 17.65 -15.81
N TRP A 835 18.62 16.69 -16.16
CA TRP A 835 17.78 16.77 -17.36
C TRP A 835 16.59 17.73 -17.22
N TYR A 836 16.31 18.25 -16.02
CA TYR A 836 15.13 19.10 -15.77
C TYR A 836 14.98 20.25 -16.77
N PRO A 837 15.96 21.15 -16.96
CA PRO A 837 15.82 22.30 -17.85
C PRO A 837 15.66 21.90 -19.32
N ILE A 838 16.14 20.72 -19.70
CA ILE A 838 16.05 20.20 -21.07
C ILE A 838 14.67 19.60 -21.30
N ILE A 839 14.25 18.67 -20.48
CA ILE A 839 12.96 17.96 -20.64
C ILE A 839 11.78 18.90 -20.43
N LYS A 840 11.81 19.73 -19.40
CA LYS A 840 10.68 20.62 -19.05
C LYS A 840 10.33 21.61 -20.18
N HIS A 841 11.32 22.00 -20.97
CA HIS A 841 11.17 22.95 -22.06
C HIS A 841 11.30 22.30 -23.45
N SER A 842 11.10 20.99 -23.55
CA SER A 842 11.20 20.24 -24.80
C SER A 842 9.84 19.79 -25.29
N TYR A 843 9.79 19.46 -26.58
CA TYR A 843 8.63 18.90 -27.26
C TYR A 843 9.06 17.67 -28.07
N PRO A 844 9.14 16.48 -27.47
CA PRO A 844 9.51 15.26 -28.17
C PRO A 844 8.69 15.02 -29.44
N LEU A 845 9.36 14.75 -30.56
CA LEU A 845 8.75 14.49 -31.85
C LEU A 845 8.15 13.08 -31.92
N ILE A 846 6.98 12.96 -32.52
CA ILE A 846 6.33 11.67 -32.83
C ILE A 846 6.98 11.08 -34.07
N LEU A 847 7.59 9.93 -33.94
CA LEU A 847 8.39 9.24 -34.96
C LEU A 847 7.72 7.94 -35.46
N ASP A 848 6.41 7.80 -35.34
CA ASP A 848 5.67 6.59 -35.69
C ASP A 848 5.81 6.16 -37.17
N GLY A 849 6.08 7.12 -38.05
CA GLY A 849 6.36 6.87 -39.47
C GLY A 849 7.81 6.48 -39.81
N MET A 850 8.71 6.47 -38.82
CA MET A 850 10.11 6.08 -39.02
C MET A 850 10.27 4.53 -39.06
N PRO A 851 11.36 4.03 -39.68
CA PRO A 851 11.67 2.60 -39.64
C PRO A 851 11.65 2.04 -38.22
N LYS A 852 11.20 0.79 -38.07
CA LYS A 852 11.07 0.13 -36.76
C LYS A 852 12.41 0.06 -36.01
N GLU A 853 13.50 -0.12 -36.75
CA GLU A 853 14.86 -0.23 -36.22
C GLU A 853 15.47 1.13 -35.82
N TYR A 854 14.87 2.24 -36.25
CA TYR A 854 15.38 3.55 -35.92
C TYR A 854 15.28 3.82 -34.43
N ARG A 855 16.38 4.27 -33.81
CA ARG A 855 16.47 4.62 -32.39
C ARG A 855 17.00 6.05 -32.25
N PRO A 856 16.23 6.96 -31.62
CA PRO A 856 16.74 8.29 -31.24
C PRO A 856 17.96 8.19 -30.29
N ILE A 857 18.82 9.18 -30.31
CA ILE A 857 19.90 9.30 -29.32
C ILE A 857 19.32 9.51 -27.92
N VAL A 858 18.27 10.33 -27.82
CA VAL A 858 17.44 10.48 -26.62
C VAL A 858 16.01 10.12 -27.02
N GLN A 859 15.56 8.99 -26.56
CA GLN A 859 14.18 8.53 -26.74
C GLN A 859 13.37 8.86 -25.50
N VAL A 860 12.16 9.40 -25.69
CA VAL A 860 11.21 9.60 -24.59
C VAL A 860 10.30 8.38 -24.53
N ILE A 861 10.08 7.87 -23.33
CA ILE A 861 9.21 6.72 -23.09
C ILE A 861 7.77 7.23 -22.95
N ASP A 862 6.89 6.76 -23.83
CA ASP A 862 5.47 7.13 -23.81
C ASP A 862 4.67 6.19 -22.90
N ASN A 863 3.46 6.60 -22.50
CA ASN A 863 2.55 5.75 -21.72
C ASN A 863 2.01 4.56 -22.54
N VAL A 864 1.54 3.54 -21.84
CA VAL A 864 1.02 2.28 -22.43
C VAL A 864 -0.29 2.42 -23.22
N GLU A 865 -1.01 3.53 -23.04
CA GLU A 865 -2.27 3.79 -23.75
C GLU A 865 -2.02 4.30 -25.17
N ARG A 866 -0.93 5.03 -25.38
CA ARG A 866 -0.59 5.72 -26.60
C ARG A 866 0.58 5.08 -27.36
N ASN A 867 1.69 4.78 -26.69
CA ASN A 867 2.88 4.10 -27.22
C ASN A 867 3.44 4.75 -28.50
N HIS A 868 3.54 6.08 -28.56
CA HIS A 868 4.29 6.75 -29.63
C HIS A 868 5.79 6.47 -29.53
N LYS A 869 6.46 6.33 -30.66
CA LYS A 869 7.90 6.43 -30.73
C LYS A 869 8.27 7.92 -30.64
N LEU A 870 8.85 8.35 -29.53
CA LEU A 870 9.13 9.75 -29.26
C LEU A 870 10.63 10.01 -29.27
N GLY A 871 11.07 11.06 -29.99
CA GLY A 871 12.47 11.46 -30.05
C GLY A 871 12.70 12.89 -29.56
N LEU A 872 13.69 13.07 -28.70
CA LEU A 872 14.13 14.37 -28.20
C LEU A 872 15.44 14.81 -28.87
N LEU A 873 16.35 13.89 -29.14
CA LEU A 873 17.59 14.12 -29.88
C LEU A 873 17.78 12.99 -30.89
N MET A 874 17.92 13.35 -32.18
CA MET A 874 17.91 12.40 -33.28
C MET A 874 19.03 12.72 -34.27
N GLU A 875 19.75 11.70 -34.76
CA GLU A 875 20.65 11.80 -35.89
C GLU A 875 19.95 11.22 -37.14
N LEU A 876 19.87 12.01 -38.17
CA LEU A 876 19.29 11.67 -39.46
C LEU A 876 20.29 11.79 -40.58
N ASN A 877 20.18 10.93 -41.58
CA ASN A 877 20.96 11.09 -42.82
C ASN A 877 20.05 11.71 -43.91
N VAL A 878 20.34 12.93 -44.27
CA VAL A 878 19.60 13.69 -45.29
C VAL A 878 20.51 14.00 -46.44
N GLU A 879 20.20 13.56 -47.65
CA GLU A 879 20.99 13.74 -48.85
C GLU A 879 22.48 13.29 -48.67
N GLY A 880 22.73 12.25 -47.87
CA GLY A 880 24.06 11.76 -47.58
C GLY A 880 24.82 12.52 -46.50
N SER A 881 24.21 13.51 -45.88
CA SER A 881 24.80 14.36 -44.83
C SER A 881 24.12 14.17 -43.50
N LYS A 882 24.82 14.51 -42.42
CA LYS A 882 24.33 14.37 -41.06
C LYS A 882 23.52 15.57 -40.60
N LEU A 883 22.24 15.33 -40.29
CA LEU A 883 21.36 16.25 -39.60
C LEU A 883 21.16 15.78 -38.16
N LEU A 884 21.53 16.61 -37.19
CA LEU A 884 21.14 16.42 -35.81
C LEU A 884 19.91 17.29 -35.53
N LEU A 885 18.82 16.65 -35.10
CA LEU A 885 17.55 17.29 -34.79
C LEU A 885 17.33 17.18 -33.27
N CYS A 886 17.06 18.35 -32.64
CA CYS A 886 16.92 18.47 -31.20
C CYS A 886 15.69 19.35 -30.85
#